data_70c929c25a4b23ada96dead611fd83e7
#
_entry.id   70c929c25a4b23ada96dead611fd83e7
#
_cell.length_a   1.000
_cell.length_b   1.000
_cell.length_c   1.000
_cell.angle_alpha   90.00
_cell.angle_beta   90.00
_cell.angle_gamma   90.00
#
_symmetry.space_group_name_H-M   'P 1'
#
loop_
_entity.id
_entity.type
_entity.pdbx_description
1 polymer ?
#
loop_
_entity_poly.entity_id
_entity_poly.type
_entity_poly.pdbx_seq_one_letter_code
_entity_poly.pdbx_strand_id
1 'polypeptide(L)'
;MEKTYVIVRSVKEGNRLIRRVNKEHPGLPVAAVSCHQLSEFAKEVVLLERAGKGKLRGGEVLDALSCGAVLDRIMKDNWNETWFLPKNCLGLSTAMEVMEALNVLRLGRLSDDFKKKLTDPGTSKEKQLFFLWDKYEKKLRELDKYDEALLYLDANRALKYQREQYCLGNRKFYISGDCLELLTAAEREFLELYTEGKYEIFEQALPSGELLNKKATFFRSYGMANEAEYVAKKIWEEGQPFGEVSVLYTSPEYEPFLRGVFGNRGISYNLVSAHSAAENSYVSLMLAVLQFVESGYEYENLKYIIRMPRLRAVYEEEGEEKFAALARKYFDALRAGIGWGKQRYTAYIAKQKQEECSGDTEKFLELLEDITGIFGEKMQSNTEVFWRLVNFAKKYVHAPLQWSEILSVFQAEAKVLEQLPVPETEQELALLLKQRISSMMQDSPEEQNAVSVARVGSKTLVQERKFVYVIGLSAEAFGNPQVDSAVLSDKERKAALAEGEGFIDLREERENRRNRYLYKTIQTLENGPEGNKLYLGYSSFDTINLRSTSPSVAYLRLREMAGKTAGDEEYMGYPNLFEREVLFSEEALWCDVEYEVEPKCTSAIPEAKLSATALQTLLSCPLKYYYQRVKWLPNEEYQKRSTEQWLSAADKGTFAHEILERYCDRWFINVKPADVKKEIQEESFLECVKEAVEEILTRCPFESEAVHEMELAEVTEKCHQYLESMHEEFSAPGNLWQVLACEAELKDVVLYYNENGKCNPTDTGAVKLCFTGFMDRVDGYQDANGIWHLRILDYKSGKKARVEDGVKEQHTVQHVVYALAAAELARQAGTSVIVDSVSFLHFFEEKAVDRVYTLTGADIADFPEKVRKVVVEVLKNNRYTVLEGLDCNKAPDKTEKLKKTEDACKYCTYKDICREEKYMGVE
;
A
#
# COMPACT_ATOMS: atom_id res chain seq x y z
N MET A 1 -29.39 32.20 40.39
CA MET A 1 -28.03 31.65 40.39
C MET A 1 -27.34 32.15 39.14
N GLU A 2 -26.23 32.82 39.31
CA GLU A 2 -25.41 33.32 38.19
C GLU A 2 -24.70 32.10 37.55
N LYS A 3 -24.90 31.87 36.28
CA LYS A 3 -24.25 30.76 35.58
C LYS A 3 -22.86 31.16 35.13
N THR A 4 -21.86 30.39 35.49
CA THR A 4 -20.45 30.58 35.09
C THR A 4 -20.08 29.65 33.97
N TYR A 5 -19.57 30.22 32.89
CA TYR A 5 -19.11 29.50 31.70
C TYR A 5 -17.58 29.61 31.58
N VAL A 6 -16.93 28.48 31.45
CA VAL A 6 -15.49 28.43 31.19
C VAL A 6 -15.27 28.01 29.75
N ILE A 7 -14.68 28.89 28.98
CA ILE A 7 -14.34 28.64 27.57
C ILE A 7 -13.04 27.85 27.52
N VAL A 8 -13.11 26.64 26.97
CA VAL A 8 -12.03 25.67 26.88
C VAL A 8 -11.85 25.17 25.47
N ARG A 9 -10.69 24.57 25.16
CA ARG A 9 -10.41 23.97 23.85
C ARG A 9 -11.06 22.61 23.67
N SER A 10 -11.26 21.85 24.74
CA SER A 10 -11.91 20.56 24.70
C SER A 10 -12.75 20.29 25.93
N VAL A 11 -13.81 19.50 25.75
CA VAL A 11 -14.68 19.07 26.86
C VAL A 11 -13.89 18.28 27.91
N LYS A 12 -12.88 17.51 27.50
CA LYS A 12 -11.99 16.78 28.44
C LYS A 12 -11.18 17.73 29.32
N GLU A 13 -10.68 18.84 28.77
CA GLU A 13 -10.02 19.89 29.53
C GLU A 13 -11.00 20.52 30.55
N GLY A 14 -12.20 20.84 30.13
CA GLY A 14 -13.25 21.38 30.97
C GLY A 14 -13.60 20.46 32.13
N ASN A 15 -13.81 19.19 31.89
CA ASN A 15 -14.12 18.23 32.94
C ASN A 15 -13.01 18.10 33.99
N ARG A 16 -11.74 18.25 33.58
CA ARG A 16 -10.60 18.26 34.55
C ARG A 16 -10.54 19.53 35.36
N LEU A 17 -10.76 20.68 34.74
CA LEU A 17 -10.87 21.95 35.44
C LEU A 17 -11.99 21.91 36.51
N ILE A 18 -13.16 21.37 36.14
CA ILE A 18 -14.26 21.18 37.09
C ILE A 18 -13.84 20.25 38.24
N ARG A 19 -13.18 19.14 37.96
CA ARG A 19 -12.70 18.22 39.02
C ARG A 19 -11.68 18.90 39.95
N ARG A 20 -10.79 19.73 39.41
CA ARG A 20 -9.79 20.49 40.17
C ARG A 20 -10.45 21.53 41.06
N VAL A 21 -11.34 22.33 40.51
CA VAL A 21 -12.12 23.33 41.26
C VAL A 21 -12.91 22.66 42.39
N ASN A 22 -13.49 21.52 42.17
CA ASN A 22 -14.20 20.74 43.19
C ASN A 22 -13.27 20.25 44.31
N LYS A 23 -12.04 19.86 43.97
CA LYS A 23 -11.06 19.39 44.96
C LYS A 23 -10.53 20.55 45.83
N GLU A 24 -10.32 21.70 45.19
CA GLU A 24 -9.81 22.90 45.86
C GLU A 24 -10.90 23.64 46.67
N HIS A 25 -12.15 23.54 46.26
CA HIS A 25 -13.32 24.21 46.89
C HIS A 25 -14.50 23.26 47.06
N PRO A 26 -14.45 22.33 48.02
CA PRO A 26 -15.48 21.30 48.23
C PRO A 26 -16.88 21.81 48.57
N GLY A 27 -17.08 23.09 48.83
CA GLY A 27 -18.35 23.73 49.15
C GLY A 27 -19.03 24.51 48.00
N LEU A 28 -18.38 24.62 46.84
CA LEU A 28 -18.98 25.29 45.68
C LEU A 28 -19.99 24.40 44.94
N PRO A 29 -21.18 24.90 44.60
CA PRO A 29 -22.15 24.12 43.83
C PRO A 29 -21.67 23.99 42.41
N VAL A 30 -21.10 22.83 42.06
CA VAL A 30 -20.56 22.49 40.73
C VAL A 30 -21.56 22.63 39.59
N ALA A 31 -22.83 22.46 39.91
CA ALA A 31 -23.92 22.62 38.92
C ALA A 31 -24.05 24.04 38.33
N ALA A 32 -23.34 25.06 38.91
CA ALA A 32 -23.34 26.43 38.41
C ALA A 32 -22.19 26.72 37.39
N VAL A 33 -21.21 25.80 37.21
CA VAL A 33 -20.06 25.97 36.31
C VAL A 33 -20.15 24.98 35.18
N SER A 34 -20.11 25.45 33.95
CA SER A 34 -20.09 24.60 32.74
C SER A 34 -18.93 24.98 31.82
N CYS A 35 -18.27 23.97 31.26
CA CYS A 35 -17.18 24.17 30.30
C CYS A 35 -17.67 23.92 28.90
N HIS A 36 -17.37 24.85 28.00
CA HIS A 36 -17.80 24.84 26.61
C HIS A 36 -16.67 25.23 25.65
N GLN A 37 -16.72 24.68 24.45
CA GLN A 37 -15.93 25.21 23.34
C GLN A 37 -16.58 26.46 22.76
N LEU A 38 -15.78 27.40 22.25
CA LEU A 38 -16.31 28.61 21.65
C LEU A 38 -17.24 28.33 20.46
N SER A 39 -16.94 27.29 19.67
CA SER A 39 -17.77 26.85 18.54
C SER A 39 -19.18 26.37 18.96
N GLU A 40 -19.35 25.84 20.16
CA GLU A 40 -20.68 25.45 20.65
C GLU A 40 -21.61 26.67 20.82
N PHE A 41 -21.08 27.78 21.29
CA PHE A 41 -21.85 29.04 21.41
C PHE A 41 -22.14 29.61 20.02
N ALA A 42 -21.18 29.55 19.06
CA ALA A 42 -21.44 29.99 17.70
C ALA A 42 -22.56 29.18 17.05
N LYS A 43 -22.55 27.85 17.29
CA LYS A 43 -23.60 26.95 16.84
C LYS A 43 -24.96 27.27 17.48
N GLU A 44 -25.00 27.59 18.78
CA GLU A 44 -26.22 28.00 19.46
C GLU A 44 -26.83 29.25 18.79
N VAL A 45 -26.00 30.30 18.52
CA VAL A 45 -26.44 31.52 17.87
C VAL A 45 -27.02 31.24 16.46
N VAL A 46 -26.33 30.45 15.64
CA VAL A 46 -26.80 30.11 14.28
C VAL A 46 -28.08 29.30 14.31
N LEU A 47 -28.22 28.35 15.22
CA LEU A 47 -29.44 27.53 15.38
C LEU A 47 -30.64 28.40 15.80
N LEU A 48 -30.43 29.35 16.72
CA LEU A 48 -31.48 30.30 17.15
C LEU A 48 -31.90 31.22 16.00
N GLU A 49 -30.95 31.74 15.21
CA GLU A 49 -31.23 32.53 14.03
C GLU A 49 -32.04 31.75 12.98
N ARG A 50 -31.66 30.51 12.74
CA ARG A 50 -32.38 29.60 11.82
C ARG A 50 -33.81 29.33 12.30
N ALA A 51 -33.96 29.04 13.59
CA ALA A 51 -35.27 28.80 14.20
C ALA A 51 -36.18 30.05 14.05
N GLY A 52 -35.62 31.27 14.27
CA GLY A 52 -36.31 32.50 14.04
C GLY A 52 -36.79 32.76 12.58
N LYS A 53 -36.09 32.13 11.63
CA LYS A 53 -36.45 32.09 10.19
C LYS A 53 -37.34 30.90 9.80
N GLY A 54 -37.81 30.09 10.77
CA GLY A 54 -38.66 28.93 10.54
C GLY A 54 -37.91 27.67 10.02
N LYS A 55 -36.58 27.68 10.00
CA LYS A 55 -35.76 26.56 9.58
C LYS A 55 -35.37 25.67 10.80
N LEU A 56 -36.20 24.68 11.10
CA LEU A 56 -36.00 23.78 12.27
C LEU A 56 -35.16 22.54 11.97
N ARG A 57 -34.85 22.27 10.70
CA ARG A 57 -34.01 21.14 10.27
C ARG A 57 -32.82 21.63 9.46
N GLY A 58 -31.75 20.80 9.36
CA GLY A 58 -30.52 21.17 8.66
C GLY A 58 -29.57 22.02 9.53
N GLY A 59 -28.54 22.57 8.94
CA GLY A 59 -27.54 23.39 9.64
C GLY A 59 -26.51 22.57 10.42
N GLU A 60 -26.31 21.32 10.04
CA GLU A 60 -25.26 20.47 10.61
C GLU A 60 -23.87 20.96 10.23
N VAL A 61 -22.93 20.85 11.15
CA VAL A 61 -21.52 21.20 10.92
C VAL A 61 -20.77 19.99 10.42
N LEU A 62 -20.17 20.12 9.23
CA LEU A 62 -19.35 19.09 8.62
C LEU A 62 -17.97 19.03 9.30
N ASP A 63 -17.39 17.85 9.40
CA ASP A 63 -16.00 17.68 9.81
C ASP A 63 -15.02 18.03 8.64
N ALA A 64 -13.73 18.14 8.97
CA ALA A 64 -12.70 18.56 8.02
C ALA A 64 -12.63 17.68 6.76
N LEU A 65 -12.73 16.34 6.92
CA LEU A 65 -12.68 15.41 5.78
C LEU A 65 -13.91 15.55 4.89
N SER A 66 -15.08 15.74 5.49
CA SER A 66 -16.32 16.01 4.74
C SER A 66 -16.24 17.31 3.95
N CYS A 67 -15.68 18.34 4.56
CA CYS A 67 -15.42 19.62 3.90
C CYS A 67 -14.46 19.45 2.70
N GLY A 68 -13.38 18.68 2.91
CA GLY A 68 -12.43 18.33 1.85
C GLY A 68 -13.07 17.58 0.69
N ALA A 69 -13.96 16.62 0.96
CA ALA A 69 -14.67 15.88 -0.09
C ALA A 69 -15.61 16.77 -0.91
N VAL A 70 -16.30 17.72 -0.28
CA VAL A 70 -17.12 18.72 -1.00
C VAL A 70 -16.25 19.61 -1.87
N LEU A 71 -15.09 20.06 -1.36
CA LEU A 71 -14.17 20.91 -2.12
C LEU A 71 -13.51 20.15 -3.27
N ASP A 72 -13.13 18.90 -3.08
CA ASP A 72 -12.56 18.03 -4.14
C ASP A 72 -13.50 17.98 -5.36
N ARG A 73 -14.77 17.76 -5.11
CA ARG A 73 -15.78 17.76 -6.18
C ARG A 73 -15.85 19.12 -6.89
N ILE A 74 -15.84 20.22 -6.15
CA ILE A 74 -15.86 21.57 -6.73
C ILE A 74 -14.61 21.81 -7.58
N MET A 75 -13.44 21.39 -7.11
CA MET A 75 -12.17 21.53 -7.83
C MET A 75 -12.16 20.72 -9.13
N LYS A 76 -12.68 19.50 -9.12
CA LYS A 76 -12.82 18.65 -10.31
C LYS A 76 -13.78 19.25 -11.33
N ASP A 77 -14.93 19.74 -10.88
CA ASP A 77 -15.93 20.37 -11.75
C ASP A 77 -15.45 21.70 -12.37
N ASN A 78 -14.45 22.37 -11.75
CA ASN A 78 -13.94 23.69 -12.18
C ASN A 78 -12.42 23.69 -12.43
N TRP A 79 -11.82 22.55 -12.77
CA TRP A 79 -10.37 22.43 -12.90
C TRP A 79 -9.75 23.38 -13.94
N ASN A 80 -10.48 23.73 -15.01
CA ASN A 80 -10.03 24.66 -16.04
C ASN A 80 -9.84 26.10 -15.53
N GLU A 81 -10.45 26.42 -14.40
CA GLU A 81 -10.43 27.75 -13.79
C GLU A 81 -9.34 27.89 -12.72
N THR A 82 -8.65 26.81 -12.40
CA THR A 82 -7.65 26.73 -11.34
C THR A 82 -6.28 26.28 -11.87
N TRP A 83 -5.63 27.18 -12.65
CA TRP A 83 -4.36 26.87 -13.31
C TRP A 83 -3.19 26.54 -12.37
N PHE A 84 -3.22 26.96 -11.10
CA PHE A 84 -2.19 26.63 -10.12
C PHE A 84 -2.28 25.19 -9.59
N LEU A 85 -3.37 24.48 -9.94
CA LEU A 85 -3.58 23.07 -9.58
C LEU A 85 -3.71 22.25 -10.88
N PRO A 86 -2.66 21.51 -11.28
CA PRO A 86 -2.74 20.64 -12.45
C PRO A 86 -3.80 19.55 -12.26
N LYS A 87 -4.46 19.14 -13.34
CA LYS A 87 -5.55 18.14 -13.32
C LYS A 87 -5.13 16.82 -12.64
N ASN A 88 -3.91 16.39 -12.89
CA ASN A 88 -3.34 15.17 -12.31
C ASN A 88 -3.02 15.24 -10.80
N CYS A 89 -3.08 16.44 -10.23
CA CYS A 89 -2.88 16.65 -8.78
C CYS A 89 -4.21 16.78 -8.02
N LEU A 90 -5.38 16.77 -8.72
CA LEU A 90 -6.68 16.85 -8.07
C LEU A 90 -6.98 15.55 -7.33
N GLY A 91 -7.47 15.70 -6.11
CA GLY A 91 -7.84 14.61 -5.24
C GLY A 91 -8.07 15.10 -3.82
N LEU A 92 -8.59 14.22 -2.97
CA LEU A 92 -9.00 14.59 -1.61
C LEU A 92 -7.84 15.15 -0.78
N SER A 93 -6.62 14.63 -0.92
CA SER A 93 -5.46 15.17 -0.19
C SER A 93 -5.14 16.61 -0.59
N THR A 94 -5.16 16.92 -1.89
CA THR A 94 -4.98 18.28 -2.41
C THR A 94 -6.13 19.19 -1.96
N ALA A 95 -7.37 18.69 -1.97
CA ALA A 95 -8.51 19.44 -1.49
C ALA A 95 -8.41 19.79 -0.01
N MET A 96 -7.86 18.90 0.81
CA MET A 96 -7.59 19.17 2.24
C MET A 96 -6.57 20.30 2.43
N GLU A 97 -5.48 20.31 1.66
CA GLU A 97 -4.48 21.40 1.67
C GLU A 97 -5.09 22.75 1.22
N VAL A 98 -5.89 22.72 0.16
CA VAL A 98 -6.62 23.92 -0.30
C VAL A 98 -7.62 24.36 0.77
N MET A 99 -8.34 23.44 1.41
CA MET A 99 -9.29 23.75 2.48
C MET A 99 -8.62 24.44 3.67
N GLU A 100 -7.43 23.97 4.06
CA GLU A 100 -6.65 24.63 5.11
C GLU A 100 -6.34 26.07 4.73
N ALA A 101 -5.87 26.30 3.49
CA ALA A 101 -5.60 27.65 2.99
C ALA A 101 -6.85 28.53 2.97
N LEU A 102 -7.99 28.00 2.52
CA LEU A 102 -9.26 28.73 2.53
C LEU A 102 -9.70 29.07 3.95
N ASN A 103 -9.57 28.16 4.90
CA ASN A 103 -9.96 28.41 6.29
C ASN A 103 -9.08 29.49 6.95
N VAL A 104 -7.78 29.53 6.66
CA VAL A 104 -6.88 30.60 7.09
C VAL A 104 -7.36 31.96 6.58
N LEU A 105 -7.77 32.05 5.30
CA LEU A 105 -8.26 33.29 4.70
C LEU A 105 -9.65 33.69 5.23
N ARG A 106 -10.53 32.73 5.46
CA ARG A 106 -11.92 32.96 5.91
C ARG A 106 -12.02 33.34 7.38
N LEU A 107 -11.20 32.71 8.23
CA LEU A 107 -11.16 32.99 9.66
C LEU A 107 -10.26 34.16 10.02
N GLY A 108 -9.34 34.52 9.14
CA GLY A 108 -8.46 35.65 9.28
C GLY A 108 -9.12 36.97 8.81
N ARG A 109 -8.56 38.10 9.21
CA ARG A 109 -8.90 39.40 8.63
C ARG A 109 -8.01 39.71 7.47
N LEU A 110 -8.56 39.79 6.26
CA LEU A 110 -7.79 40.03 5.05
C LEU A 110 -7.10 41.42 5.07
N SER A 111 -5.83 41.44 4.72
CA SER A 111 -5.06 42.68 4.55
C SER A 111 -5.57 43.53 3.36
N ASP A 112 -5.32 44.84 3.40
CA ASP A 112 -5.74 45.73 2.30
C ASP A 112 -4.95 45.41 1.01
N ASP A 113 -3.72 44.94 1.13
CA ASP A 113 -2.95 44.54 -0.04
C ASP A 113 -3.49 43.29 -0.69
N PHE A 114 -3.97 42.30 0.10
CA PHE A 114 -4.64 41.12 -0.46
C PHE A 114 -5.97 41.52 -1.15
N LYS A 115 -6.75 42.39 -0.55
CA LYS A 115 -8.01 42.91 -1.15
C LYS A 115 -7.75 43.64 -2.48
N LYS A 116 -6.66 44.40 -2.57
CA LYS A 116 -6.27 45.06 -3.84
C LYS A 116 -5.97 44.05 -4.93
N LYS A 117 -5.19 42.96 -4.60
CA LYS A 117 -4.90 41.89 -5.56
C LYS A 117 -6.16 41.20 -6.09
N LEU A 118 -7.22 41.12 -5.33
CA LEU A 118 -8.50 40.58 -5.80
C LEU A 118 -9.16 41.44 -6.86
N THR A 119 -8.93 42.78 -6.84
CA THR A 119 -9.50 43.74 -7.77
C THR A 119 -8.62 44.05 -8.98
N ASP A 120 -7.32 43.74 -8.94
CA ASP A 120 -6.37 44.00 -10.00
C ASP A 120 -6.73 43.26 -11.30
N PRO A 121 -6.48 43.82 -12.49
CA PRO A 121 -6.69 43.12 -13.74
C PRO A 121 -5.73 41.96 -13.90
N GLY A 122 -6.22 40.81 -14.38
CA GLY A 122 -5.42 39.58 -14.60
C GLY A 122 -5.79 38.41 -13.68
N THR A 123 -5.19 37.27 -13.96
CA THR A 123 -5.42 36.05 -13.19
C THR A 123 -4.28 35.87 -12.18
N SER A 124 -4.60 35.67 -10.91
CA SER A 124 -3.62 35.40 -9.86
C SER A 124 -4.09 34.22 -9.00
N LYS A 125 -3.16 33.60 -8.26
CA LYS A 125 -3.46 32.53 -7.32
C LYS A 125 -4.48 32.97 -6.27
N GLU A 126 -4.37 34.19 -5.77
CA GLU A 126 -5.28 34.78 -4.79
C GLU A 126 -6.72 34.84 -5.32
N LYS A 127 -6.90 35.22 -6.59
CA LYS A 127 -8.23 35.25 -7.22
C LYS A 127 -8.82 33.86 -7.39
N GLN A 128 -7.98 32.87 -7.69
CA GLN A 128 -8.43 31.49 -7.83
C GLN A 128 -8.80 30.87 -6.48
N LEU A 129 -8.04 31.15 -5.43
CA LEU A 129 -8.40 30.77 -4.07
C LEU A 129 -9.73 31.44 -3.67
N PHE A 130 -9.93 32.71 -4.01
CA PHE A 130 -11.19 33.40 -3.74
C PHE A 130 -12.36 32.85 -4.55
N PHE A 131 -12.13 32.46 -5.81
CA PHE A 131 -13.13 31.79 -6.64
C PHE A 131 -13.55 30.44 -6.02
N LEU A 132 -12.60 29.62 -5.56
CA LEU A 132 -12.89 28.36 -4.86
C LEU A 132 -13.64 28.61 -3.54
N TRP A 133 -13.25 29.64 -2.80
CA TRP A 133 -13.97 30.08 -1.59
C TRP A 133 -15.43 30.37 -1.88
N ASP A 134 -15.72 31.26 -2.85
CA ASP A 134 -17.11 31.63 -3.23
C ASP A 134 -17.94 30.42 -3.64
N LYS A 135 -17.37 29.55 -4.51
CA LYS A 135 -18.04 28.32 -4.95
C LYS A 135 -18.30 27.35 -3.78
N TYR A 136 -17.33 27.18 -2.89
CA TYR A 136 -17.44 26.32 -1.74
C TYR A 136 -18.51 26.80 -0.75
N GLU A 137 -18.52 28.06 -0.38
CA GLU A 137 -19.57 28.60 0.49
C GLU A 137 -20.97 28.54 -0.12
N LYS A 138 -21.11 28.82 -1.42
CA LYS A 138 -22.37 28.61 -2.13
C LYS A 138 -22.83 27.16 -2.03
N LYS A 139 -21.90 26.23 -2.23
CA LYS A 139 -22.23 24.79 -2.15
C LYS A 139 -22.67 24.37 -0.75
N LEU A 140 -21.99 24.83 0.31
CA LEU A 140 -22.42 24.58 1.69
C LEU A 140 -23.83 25.13 1.96
N ARG A 141 -24.15 26.34 1.46
CA ARG A 141 -25.49 26.93 1.61
C ARG A 141 -26.56 26.16 0.83
N GLU A 142 -26.25 25.67 -0.38
CA GLU A 142 -27.13 24.79 -1.15
C GLU A 142 -27.42 23.48 -0.43
N LEU A 143 -26.41 22.90 0.21
CA LEU A 143 -26.54 21.67 0.99
C LEU A 143 -27.16 21.88 2.38
N ASP A 144 -27.42 23.15 2.75
CA ASP A 144 -27.86 23.55 4.10
C ASP A 144 -26.92 23.05 5.21
N LYS A 145 -25.60 23.10 4.97
CA LYS A 145 -24.54 22.66 5.87
C LYS A 145 -23.60 23.80 6.24
N TYR A 146 -22.86 23.60 7.33
CA TYR A 146 -21.85 24.52 7.82
C TYR A 146 -20.49 23.78 7.91
N ASP A 147 -19.42 24.54 7.72
CA ASP A 147 -18.13 24.24 8.29
C ASP A 147 -17.86 25.22 9.46
N GLU A 148 -16.77 25.01 10.17
CA GLU A 148 -16.43 25.83 11.33
C GLU A 148 -16.24 27.31 10.96
N ALA A 149 -15.65 27.62 9.80
CA ALA A 149 -15.46 29.00 9.36
C ALA A 149 -16.80 29.69 9.05
N LEU A 150 -17.67 29.06 8.29
CA LEU A 150 -18.99 29.62 7.96
C LEU A 150 -19.85 29.80 9.21
N LEU A 151 -19.70 28.88 10.19
CA LEU A 151 -20.38 28.97 11.47
C LEU A 151 -20.05 30.29 12.21
N TYR A 152 -18.74 30.60 12.36
CA TYR A 152 -18.34 31.86 12.99
C TYR A 152 -18.73 33.09 12.20
N LEU A 153 -18.59 33.06 10.87
CA LEU A 153 -18.95 34.18 10.01
C LEU A 153 -20.45 34.52 10.09
N ASP A 154 -21.32 33.52 10.07
CA ASP A 154 -22.75 33.69 10.16
C ASP A 154 -23.18 34.08 11.61
N ALA A 155 -22.57 33.48 12.64
CA ALA A 155 -22.79 33.86 14.02
C ALA A 155 -22.39 35.33 14.29
N ASN A 156 -21.24 35.77 13.80
CA ASN A 156 -20.80 37.17 13.91
C ASN A 156 -21.78 38.12 13.21
N ARG A 157 -22.26 37.73 12.01
CA ARG A 157 -23.27 38.49 11.29
C ARG A 157 -24.56 38.61 12.08
N ALA A 158 -25.08 37.50 12.63
CA ALA A 158 -26.30 37.48 13.44
C ALA A 158 -26.16 38.36 14.66
N LEU A 159 -25.05 38.30 15.41
CA LEU A 159 -24.82 39.13 16.58
C LEU A 159 -24.69 40.62 16.26
N LYS A 160 -24.13 40.99 15.10
CA LYS A 160 -24.05 42.42 14.66
C LYS A 160 -25.39 43.03 14.39
N TYR A 161 -26.35 42.27 13.82
CA TYR A 161 -27.65 42.81 13.37
C TYR A 161 -28.79 42.61 14.36
N GLN A 162 -28.77 41.57 15.22
CA GLN A 162 -29.89 41.20 16.08
C GLN A 162 -29.44 40.81 17.49
N ARG A 163 -28.47 41.49 18.04
CA ARG A 163 -27.83 41.16 19.31
C ARG A 163 -28.78 40.93 20.45
N GLU A 164 -29.81 41.78 20.57
CA GLU A 164 -30.79 41.72 21.68
C GLU A 164 -31.55 40.39 21.73
N GLN A 165 -31.70 39.70 20.64
CA GLN A 165 -32.38 38.41 20.56
C GLN A 165 -31.52 37.27 21.14
N TYR A 166 -30.19 37.48 21.20
CA TYR A 166 -29.24 36.48 21.67
C TYR A 166 -28.61 36.85 23.02
N CYS A 167 -29.07 37.93 23.68
CA CYS A 167 -28.59 38.36 24.96
C CYS A 167 -28.95 37.37 26.06
N LEU A 168 -27.93 36.79 26.66
CA LEU A 168 -27.98 35.62 27.48
C LEU A 168 -28.06 35.88 28.98
N GLY A 169 -28.52 37.04 29.42
CA GLY A 169 -28.74 37.38 30.82
C GLY A 169 -27.44 37.44 31.67
N ASN A 170 -27.54 37.40 32.98
CA ASN A 170 -26.40 37.41 33.91
C ASN A 170 -25.56 36.13 33.82
N ARG A 171 -24.59 36.10 32.89
CA ARG A 171 -23.61 35.02 32.71
C ARG A 171 -22.20 35.57 32.93
N LYS A 172 -21.36 34.81 33.63
CA LYS A 172 -19.93 35.12 33.78
C LYS A 172 -19.14 34.20 32.86
N PHE A 173 -18.18 34.77 32.13
CA PHE A 173 -17.31 34.04 31.22
C PHE A 173 -15.88 34.09 31.69
N TYR A 174 -15.23 32.95 31.67
CA TYR A 174 -13.79 32.78 31.91
C TYR A 174 -13.15 32.12 30.71
N ILE A 175 -11.95 32.59 30.32
CA ILE A 175 -11.15 32.01 29.24
C ILE A 175 -9.70 31.90 29.67
N SER A 176 -8.99 30.84 29.31
CA SER A 176 -7.56 30.75 29.52
C SER A 176 -6.79 31.68 28.59
N GLY A 177 -5.68 32.28 29.07
CA GLY A 177 -4.80 33.10 28.24
C GLY A 177 -4.34 32.36 27.00
N ASP A 178 -3.98 31.06 27.11
CA ASP A 178 -3.59 30.22 25.99
C ASP A 178 -4.71 30.01 24.94
N CYS A 179 -5.96 29.91 25.40
CA CYS A 179 -7.09 29.80 24.48
C CYS A 179 -7.29 31.10 23.71
N LEU A 180 -7.21 32.23 24.44
CA LEU A 180 -7.40 33.59 23.87
C LEU A 180 -6.31 33.92 22.81
N GLU A 181 -5.04 33.55 23.07
CA GLU A 181 -3.93 33.82 22.16
C GLU A 181 -4.10 33.10 20.81
N LEU A 182 -4.81 32.00 20.77
CA LEU A 182 -4.97 31.15 19.59
C LEU A 182 -6.25 31.42 18.80
N LEU A 183 -7.08 32.36 19.23
CA LEU A 183 -8.28 32.70 18.50
C LEU A 183 -7.92 33.46 17.21
N THR A 184 -8.44 32.98 16.11
CA THR A 184 -8.41 33.66 14.81
C THR A 184 -9.19 34.98 14.90
N ALA A 185 -9.08 35.83 13.89
CA ALA A 185 -9.80 37.11 13.86
C ALA A 185 -11.33 36.94 13.98
N ALA A 186 -11.89 35.96 13.28
CA ALA A 186 -13.33 35.68 13.30
C ALA A 186 -13.80 35.12 14.65
N GLU A 187 -13.00 34.26 15.28
CA GLU A 187 -13.30 33.72 16.61
C GLU A 187 -13.17 34.78 17.71
N ARG A 188 -12.14 35.62 17.62
CA ARG A 188 -11.97 36.74 18.55
C ARG A 188 -13.12 37.74 18.44
N GLU A 189 -13.51 38.09 17.20
CA GLU A 189 -14.69 38.93 16.94
C GLU A 189 -15.96 38.30 17.55
N PHE A 190 -16.14 36.99 17.40
CA PHE A 190 -17.28 36.26 17.98
C PHE A 190 -17.27 36.36 19.51
N LEU A 191 -16.13 36.09 20.14
CA LEU A 191 -15.99 36.18 21.59
C LEU A 191 -16.37 37.57 22.13
N GLU A 192 -15.84 38.63 21.51
CA GLU A 192 -16.12 40.01 21.87
C GLU A 192 -17.61 40.37 21.70
N LEU A 193 -18.20 39.98 20.58
CA LEU A 193 -19.62 40.23 20.29
C LEU A 193 -20.53 39.45 21.28
N TYR A 194 -20.21 38.18 21.53
CA TYR A 194 -21.06 37.29 22.33
C TYR A 194 -21.01 37.63 23.82
N THR A 195 -19.81 37.92 24.34
CA THR A 195 -19.61 38.23 25.75
C THR A 195 -19.72 39.73 26.08
N GLU A 196 -19.86 40.59 25.08
CA GLU A 196 -19.77 42.07 25.22
C GLU A 196 -18.43 42.58 25.76
N GLY A 197 -17.35 41.84 25.50
CA GLY A 197 -16.06 42.10 26.08
C GLY A 197 -16.00 41.81 27.57
N LYS A 198 -17.07 41.26 28.17
CA LYS A 198 -17.18 40.95 29.59
C LYS A 198 -16.75 39.49 29.88
N TYR A 199 -15.45 39.21 29.87
CA TYR A 199 -14.86 37.94 30.27
C TYR A 199 -13.62 38.15 31.13
N GLU A 200 -13.34 37.20 31.98
CA GLU A 200 -12.16 37.23 32.85
C GLU A 200 -11.11 36.23 32.27
N ILE A 201 -9.85 36.66 32.19
CA ILE A 201 -8.73 35.83 31.77
C ILE A 201 -8.11 35.20 32.98
N PHE A 202 -8.06 33.88 33.03
CA PHE A 202 -7.27 33.20 34.06
C PHE A 202 -5.94 32.72 33.43
N GLU A 203 -4.87 33.25 33.96
CA GLU A 203 -3.51 32.91 33.50
C GLU A 203 -2.93 31.81 34.38
N GLN A 204 -2.24 30.86 33.73
CA GLN A 204 -1.26 30.03 34.42
C GLN A 204 0.10 30.69 34.23
N ALA A 205 0.79 30.93 35.34
CA ALA A 205 2.13 31.50 35.29
C ALA A 205 3.10 30.66 34.49
N LEU A 206 4.00 31.32 33.74
CA LEU A 206 5.08 30.61 33.05
C LEU A 206 6.15 30.12 34.03
N PRO A 207 6.85 29.01 33.80
CA PRO A 207 7.88 28.51 34.72
C PRO A 207 9.03 29.49 34.90
N SER A 208 9.44 29.71 36.15
CA SER A 208 10.69 30.37 36.46
C SER A 208 11.85 29.40 36.28
N GLY A 209 13.01 29.89 35.83
CA GLY A 209 14.15 29.04 35.47
C GLY A 209 14.81 28.24 36.62
N GLU A 210 14.31 28.35 37.84
CA GLU A 210 14.83 27.62 39.01
C GLU A 210 14.22 26.23 39.25
N LEU A 211 13.21 25.85 38.51
CA LEU A 211 12.30 24.75 38.78
C LEU A 211 12.85 23.35 38.52
N LEU A 212 13.79 23.16 37.62
CA LEU A 212 14.35 21.84 37.27
C LEU A 212 15.48 21.36 38.23
N ASN A 213 15.67 22.06 39.34
CA ASN A 213 16.76 21.80 40.27
C ASN A 213 16.59 20.47 41.00
N LYS A 214 17.48 19.50 40.74
CA LYS A 214 17.77 18.28 41.53
C LYS A 214 16.84 17.07 41.36
N LYS A 215 15.66 17.16 40.75
CA LYS A 215 14.69 16.06 40.70
C LYS A 215 14.55 15.39 39.31
N ALA A 216 15.12 16.00 38.26
CA ALA A 216 15.02 15.48 36.89
C ALA A 216 16.14 14.51 36.59
N THR A 217 15.79 13.35 36.10
CA THR A 217 16.70 12.35 35.52
C THR A 217 16.69 12.49 34.00
N PHE A 218 17.84 12.66 33.40
CA PHE A 218 18.00 12.73 31.95
C PHE A 218 18.51 11.39 31.43
N PHE A 219 17.91 10.88 30.39
CA PHE A 219 18.35 9.64 29.79
C PHE A 219 18.37 9.67 28.26
N ARG A 220 19.21 8.84 27.68
CA ARG A 220 19.34 8.62 26.26
C ARG A 220 19.15 7.15 25.99
N SER A 221 18.34 6.83 24.98
CA SER A 221 18.16 5.46 24.50
C SER A 221 18.68 5.31 23.06
N TYR A 222 18.86 4.07 22.61
CA TYR A 222 19.26 3.80 21.24
C TYR A 222 18.14 4.18 20.26
N GLY A 223 16.92 3.72 20.49
CA GLY A 223 15.76 3.98 19.62
C GLY A 223 14.48 4.22 20.40
N MET A 224 13.37 4.49 19.70
CA MET A 224 12.06 4.75 20.30
C MET A 224 11.55 3.58 21.14
N ALA A 225 11.72 2.35 20.66
CA ALA A 225 11.37 1.16 21.41
C ALA A 225 12.18 1.04 22.71
N ASN A 226 13.45 1.44 22.69
CA ASN A 226 14.31 1.43 23.86
C ASN A 226 13.94 2.50 24.87
N GLU A 227 13.37 3.66 24.45
CA GLU A 227 12.80 4.62 25.38
C GLU A 227 11.60 4.05 26.12
N ALA A 228 10.70 3.36 25.41
CA ALA A 228 9.55 2.69 26.02
C ALA A 228 10.00 1.58 26.99
N GLU A 229 11.01 0.79 26.62
CA GLU A 229 11.60 -0.23 27.48
C GLU A 229 12.29 0.39 28.71
N TYR A 230 12.96 1.53 28.59
CA TYR A 230 13.52 2.25 29.72
C TYR A 230 12.42 2.61 30.75
N VAL A 231 11.30 3.16 30.25
CA VAL A 231 10.16 3.49 31.11
C VAL A 231 9.63 2.26 31.82
N ALA A 232 9.37 1.18 31.09
CA ALA A 232 8.88 -0.08 31.66
C ALA A 232 9.85 -0.67 32.69
N LYS A 233 11.14 -0.66 32.39
CA LYS A 233 12.20 -1.12 33.29
C LYS A 233 12.22 -0.32 34.60
N LYS A 234 12.18 1.02 34.51
CA LYS A 234 12.16 1.89 35.70
C LYS A 234 10.90 1.70 36.55
N ILE A 235 9.74 1.53 35.94
CA ILE A 235 8.49 1.23 36.66
C ILE A 235 8.64 -0.03 37.52
N TRP A 236 9.21 -1.10 36.94
CA TRP A 236 9.39 -2.36 37.63
C TRP A 236 10.52 -2.34 38.67
N GLU A 237 11.70 -1.80 38.30
CA GLU A 237 12.89 -1.76 39.19
C GLU A 237 12.68 -0.88 40.44
N GLU A 238 11.97 0.25 40.28
CA GLU A 238 11.70 1.15 41.36
C GLU A 238 10.37 0.84 42.07
N GLY A 239 9.65 -0.20 41.67
CA GLY A 239 8.38 -0.60 42.26
C GLY A 239 7.32 0.52 42.19
N GLN A 240 7.29 1.27 41.07
CA GLN A 240 6.40 2.43 40.96
C GLN A 240 4.93 1.97 40.79
N PRO A 241 3.99 2.43 41.63
CA PRO A 241 2.57 2.11 41.45
C PRO A 241 2.05 2.65 40.12
N PHE A 242 1.41 1.84 39.30
CA PHE A 242 0.91 2.26 37.96
C PHE A 242 0.01 3.50 38.02
N GLY A 243 -0.84 3.58 39.06
CA GLY A 243 -1.71 4.76 39.30
C GLY A 243 -0.95 6.06 39.60
N GLU A 244 0.34 6.01 39.93
CA GLU A 244 1.18 7.18 40.20
C GLU A 244 2.15 7.53 39.08
N VAL A 245 2.06 6.81 37.94
CA VAL A 245 2.95 7.01 36.78
C VAL A 245 2.22 7.70 35.63
N SER A 246 2.87 8.69 35.02
CA SER A 246 2.44 9.35 33.78
C SER A 246 3.55 9.30 32.74
N VAL A 247 3.22 8.91 31.52
CA VAL A 247 4.13 8.89 30.37
C VAL A 247 3.62 9.85 29.31
N LEU A 248 4.47 10.79 28.95
CA LEU A 248 4.19 11.80 27.94
C LEU A 248 5.11 11.57 26.75
N TYR A 249 4.55 11.40 25.57
CA TYR A 249 5.30 11.25 24.35
C TYR A 249 5.12 12.44 23.41
N THR A 250 6.12 12.74 22.58
CA THR A 250 6.13 13.95 21.74
C THR A 250 5.62 13.68 20.31
N SER A 251 5.85 12.49 19.78
CA SER A 251 5.39 12.08 18.44
C SER A 251 4.40 10.91 18.51
N PRO A 252 3.36 10.86 17.65
CA PRO A 252 2.42 9.73 17.58
C PRO A 252 3.09 8.37 17.36
N GLU A 253 4.26 8.35 16.74
CA GLU A 253 5.04 7.14 16.45
C GLU A 253 5.45 6.36 17.71
N TYR A 254 5.48 7.01 18.89
CA TYR A 254 5.77 6.35 20.17
C TYR A 254 4.63 5.47 20.69
N GLU A 255 3.40 5.75 20.29
CA GLU A 255 2.22 5.08 20.84
C GLU A 255 2.22 3.55 20.59
N PRO A 256 2.51 3.04 19.38
CA PRO A 256 2.61 1.60 19.15
C PRO A 256 3.71 0.93 19.97
N PHE A 257 4.86 1.59 20.16
CA PHE A 257 5.94 1.05 20.98
C PHE A 257 5.58 0.97 22.45
N LEU A 258 4.96 2.02 23.01
CA LEU A 258 4.48 2.02 24.39
C LEU A 258 3.45 0.91 24.61
N ARG A 259 2.50 0.73 23.69
CA ARG A 259 1.51 -0.34 23.79
C ARG A 259 2.14 -1.73 23.73
N GLY A 260 3.03 -1.94 22.79
CA GLY A 260 3.73 -3.22 22.64
C GLY A 260 4.56 -3.56 23.88
N VAL A 261 5.35 -2.61 24.38
CA VAL A 261 6.19 -2.80 25.55
C VAL A 261 5.36 -3.00 26.82
N PHE A 262 4.36 -2.15 27.06
CA PHE A 262 3.53 -2.25 28.24
C PHE A 262 2.69 -3.53 28.24
N GLY A 263 2.11 -3.89 27.11
CA GLY A 263 1.38 -5.15 26.95
C GLY A 263 2.25 -6.37 27.22
N ASN A 264 3.45 -6.42 26.65
CA ASN A 264 4.40 -7.53 26.84
C ASN A 264 4.93 -7.61 28.27
N ARG A 265 4.97 -6.49 28.99
CA ARG A 265 5.46 -6.41 30.38
C ARG A 265 4.33 -6.48 31.42
N GLY A 266 3.07 -6.60 31.01
CA GLY A 266 1.93 -6.65 31.93
C GLY A 266 1.71 -5.33 32.69
N ILE A 267 2.05 -4.17 32.09
CA ILE A 267 1.82 -2.86 32.68
C ILE A 267 0.47 -2.34 32.21
N SER A 268 -0.48 -2.21 33.12
CA SER A 268 -1.79 -1.58 32.82
C SER A 268 -1.60 -0.10 32.50
N TYR A 269 -2.22 0.38 31.41
CA TYR A 269 -2.13 1.76 30.98
C TYR A 269 -3.45 2.30 30.40
N ASN A 270 -3.65 3.60 30.58
CA ASN A 270 -4.76 4.35 29.96
C ASN A 270 -4.21 5.34 28.97
N LEU A 271 -4.63 5.24 27.71
CA LEU A 271 -4.43 6.30 26.74
C LEU A 271 -5.39 7.45 27.04
N VAL A 272 -4.86 8.62 27.35
CA VAL A 272 -5.68 9.79 27.69
C VAL A 272 -6.42 10.35 26.47
N SER A 273 -5.90 10.14 25.29
CA SER A 273 -6.57 10.44 24.02
C SER A 273 -7.31 9.20 23.53
N ALA A 274 -8.45 9.40 22.85
CA ALA A 274 -9.03 8.33 22.05
C ALA A 274 -7.95 7.79 21.09
N HIS A 275 -7.86 6.49 20.95
CA HIS A 275 -6.91 5.84 20.06
C HIS A 275 -7.53 5.56 18.69
N SER A 276 -6.68 5.35 17.70
CA SER A 276 -7.14 5.01 16.36
C SER A 276 -7.93 3.70 16.38
N ALA A 277 -9.12 3.71 15.81
CA ALA A 277 -9.91 2.50 15.61
C ALA A 277 -9.25 1.51 14.63
N ALA A 278 -8.20 1.92 13.91
CA ALA A 278 -7.48 1.07 12.95
C ALA A 278 -6.91 -0.23 13.55
N GLU A 279 -6.74 -0.28 14.88
CA GLU A 279 -6.29 -1.49 15.59
C GLU A 279 -7.38 -2.50 15.86
N ASN A 280 -8.63 -2.09 15.77
CA ASN A 280 -9.75 -2.99 15.81
C ASN A 280 -9.69 -3.93 14.60
N SER A 281 -9.80 -5.24 14.82
CA SER A 281 -9.63 -6.25 13.76
C SER A 281 -10.59 -6.09 12.59
N TYR A 282 -11.82 -5.63 12.85
CA TYR A 282 -12.79 -5.33 11.80
C TYR A 282 -12.35 -4.14 10.96
N VAL A 283 -11.92 -3.08 11.61
CA VAL A 283 -11.42 -1.87 10.95
C VAL A 283 -10.13 -2.16 10.16
N SER A 284 -9.22 -2.93 10.74
CA SER A 284 -7.99 -3.34 10.06
C SER A 284 -8.27 -4.10 8.76
N LEU A 285 -9.23 -5.04 8.77
CA LEU A 285 -9.63 -5.76 7.57
C LEU A 285 -10.29 -4.82 6.55
N MET A 286 -11.16 -3.92 6.99
CA MET A 286 -11.77 -2.92 6.12
C MET A 286 -10.71 -2.04 5.43
N LEU A 287 -9.71 -1.57 6.19
CA LEU A 287 -8.61 -0.77 5.65
C LEU A 287 -7.75 -1.54 4.64
N ALA A 288 -7.47 -2.83 4.89
CA ALA A 288 -6.74 -3.67 3.96
C ALA A 288 -7.50 -3.88 2.64
N VAL A 289 -8.82 -4.10 2.71
CA VAL A 289 -9.68 -4.20 1.52
C VAL A 289 -9.72 -2.88 0.76
N LEU A 290 -9.87 -1.76 1.45
CA LEU A 290 -9.88 -0.43 0.83
C LEU A 290 -8.54 -0.10 0.18
N GLN A 291 -7.41 -0.47 0.80
CA GLN A 291 -6.09 -0.33 0.20
C GLN A 291 -5.96 -1.15 -1.09
N PHE A 292 -6.51 -2.37 -1.09
CA PHE A 292 -6.52 -3.22 -2.27
C PHE A 292 -7.33 -2.62 -3.42
N VAL A 293 -8.51 -2.07 -3.14
CA VAL A 293 -9.36 -1.41 -4.16
C VAL A 293 -8.76 -0.09 -4.64
N GLU A 294 -8.28 0.76 -3.71
CA GLU A 294 -7.62 2.03 -4.02
C GLU A 294 -6.43 1.86 -4.96
N SER A 295 -5.62 0.82 -4.73
CA SER A 295 -4.48 0.49 -5.59
C SER A 295 -4.88 -0.04 -6.97
N GLY A 296 -6.16 -0.14 -7.29
CA GLY A 296 -6.66 -0.74 -8.53
C GLY A 296 -6.60 -2.27 -8.50
N TYR A 297 -6.83 -2.87 -7.35
CA TYR A 297 -6.79 -4.32 -7.14
C TYR A 297 -5.41 -4.92 -7.38
N GLU A 298 -4.35 -4.21 -6.97
CA GLU A 298 -2.98 -4.74 -7.05
C GLU A 298 -2.83 -6.00 -6.20
N TYR A 299 -2.32 -7.06 -6.83
CA TYR A 299 -2.16 -8.36 -6.22
C TYR A 299 -1.34 -8.34 -4.92
N GLU A 300 -0.31 -7.50 -4.84
CA GLU A 300 0.51 -7.36 -3.62
C GLU A 300 -0.30 -6.98 -2.39
N ASN A 301 -1.37 -6.20 -2.56
CA ASN A 301 -2.22 -5.76 -1.47
C ASN A 301 -3.18 -6.87 -0.99
N LEU A 302 -3.50 -7.86 -1.82
CA LEU A 302 -4.30 -9.02 -1.42
C LEU A 302 -3.63 -9.84 -0.31
N LYS A 303 -2.28 -9.90 -0.29
CA LYS A 303 -1.53 -10.60 0.77
C LYS A 303 -1.80 -10.06 2.17
N TYR A 304 -2.07 -8.74 2.30
CA TYR A 304 -2.37 -8.14 3.60
C TYR A 304 -3.73 -8.61 4.13
N ILE A 305 -4.70 -8.82 3.25
CA ILE A 305 -6.02 -9.37 3.62
C ILE A 305 -5.85 -10.82 4.10
N ILE A 306 -5.15 -11.65 3.34
CA ILE A 306 -4.99 -13.09 3.65
C ILE A 306 -4.15 -13.32 4.92
N ARG A 307 -3.18 -12.45 5.19
CA ARG A 307 -2.31 -12.56 6.38
C ARG A 307 -2.90 -11.99 7.67
N MET A 308 -4.11 -11.44 7.63
CA MET A 308 -4.74 -10.88 8.82
C MET A 308 -4.91 -11.92 9.92
N PRO A 309 -4.39 -11.70 11.16
CA PRO A 309 -4.44 -12.70 12.23
C PRO A 309 -5.86 -13.13 12.58
N ARG A 310 -6.83 -12.21 12.52
CA ARG A 310 -8.23 -12.50 12.83
C ARG A 310 -8.97 -13.18 11.69
N LEU A 311 -8.61 -12.91 10.45
CA LEU A 311 -9.05 -13.67 9.30
C LEU A 311 -8.55 -15.12 9.40
N ARG A 312 -7.29 -15.28 9.78
CA ARG A 312 -6.68 -16.58 10.06
C ARG A 312 -7.47 -17.38 11.11
N ALA A 313 -7.87 -16.74 12.21
CA ALA A 313 -8.64 -17.39 13.26
C ALA A 313 -9.97 -17.98 12.78
N VAL A 314 -10.64 -17.36 11.81
CA VAL A 314 -11.88 -17.93 11.21
C VAL A 314 -11.61 -19.25 10.49
N TYR A 315 -10.41 -19.42 9.94
CA TYR A 315 -9.99 -20.66 9.29
C TYR A 315 -9.29 -21.65 10.24
N GLU A 316 -8.71 -21.18 11.34
CA GLU A 316 -8.06 -22.01 12.36
C GLU A 316 -9.03 -22.85 13.17
N GLU A 317 -10.31 -22.47 13.28
CA GLU A 317 -11.37 -23.34 13.84
C GLU A 317 -11.50 -24.66 13.04
N GLU A 318 -11.01 -24.69 11.81
CA GLU A 318 -11.00 -25.83 10.91
C GLU A 318 -9.60 -26.48 10.74
N GLY A 319 -8.54 -25.93 11.41
CA GLY A 319 -7.18 -26.49 11.47
C GLY A 319 -6.13 -25.76 10.58
N GLU A 320 -4.86 -25.86 10.97
CA GLU A 320 -3.71 -25.22 10.27
C GLU A 320 -3.58 -25.66 8.80
N GLU A 321 -3.99 -26.88 8.46
CA GLU A 321 -3.94 -27.39 7.08
C GLU A 321 -4.79 -26.59 6.12
N LYS A 322 -5.93 -26.05 6.58
CA LYS A 322 -6.83 -25.27 5.74
C LYS A 322 -6.33 -23.85 5.48
N PHE A 323 -5.64 -23.24 6.45
CA PHE A 323 -4.96 -21.97 6.20
C PHE A 323 -3.84 -22.13 5.16
N ALA A 324 -3.06 -23.20 5.26
CA ALA A 324 -2.02 -23.51 4.28
C ALA A 324 -2.62 -23.75 2.87
N ALA A 325 -3.82 -24.33 2.79
CA ALA A 325 -4.53 -24.51 1.54
C ALA A 325 -4.98 -23.18 0.94
N LEU A 326 -5.53 -22.25 1.75
CA LEU A 326 -5.87 -20.89 1.31
C LEU A 326 -4.65 -20.11 0.81
N ALA A 327 -3.54 -20.19 1.53
CA ALA A 327 -2.29 -19.56 1.11
C ALA A 327 -1.76 -20.15 -0.22
N ARG A 328 -1.89 -21.46 -0.44
CA ARG A 328 -1.56 -22.09 -1.73
C ARG A 328 -2.43 -21.55 -2.86
N LYS A 329 -3.73 -21.36 -2.63
CA LYS A 329 -4.65 -20.80 -3.64
C LYS A 329 -4.33 -19.35 -3.97
N TYR A 330 -3.89 -18.56 -3.00
CA TYR A 330 -3.33 -17.24 -3.26
C TYR A 330 -2.15 -17.32 -4.25
N PHE A 331 -1.23 -18.25 -4.07
CA PHE A 331 -0.11 -18.43 -4.98
C PHE A 331 -0.53 -18.99 -6.35
N ASP A 332 -1.58 -19.80 -6.44
CA ASP A 332 -2.14 -20.25 -7.72
C ASP A 332 -2.73 -19.07 -8.51
N ALA A 333 -3.40 -18.14 -7.84
CA ALA A 333 -3.91 -16.92 -8.44
C ALA A 333 -2.76 -16.01 -8.94
N LEU A 334 -1.66 -15.90 -8.20
CA LEU A 334 -0.47 -15.19 -8.66
C LEU A 334 0.09 -15.77 -9.95
N ARG A 335 0.17 -17.11 -10.05
CA ARG A 335 0.63 -17.78 -11.26
C ARG A 335 -0.30 -17.61 -12.46
N ALA A 336 -1.59 -17.41 -12.22
CA ALA A 336 -2.53 -17.07 -13.27
C ALA A 336 -2.30 -15.67 -13.86
N GLY A 337 -1.28 -14.95 -13.37
CA GLY A 337 -0.87 -13.65 -13.89
C GLY A 337 -1.82 -12.52 -13.53
N ILE A 338 -2.61 -12.66 -12.44
CA ILE A 338 -3.46 -11.57 -11.96
C ILE A 338 -2.54 -10.50 -11.36
N GLY A 339 -2.15 -9.50 -12.12
CA GLY A 339 -1.32 -8.41 -11.59
C GLY A 339 -2.17 -7.36 -10.88
N TRP A 340 -3.11 -6.75 -11.58
CA TRP A 340 -4.00 -5.71 -11.10
C TRP A 340 -5.27 -5.62 -11.96
N GLY A 341 -6.27 -4.89 -11.50
CA GLY A 341 -7.53 -4.68 -12.23
C GLY A 341 -8.64 -5.68 -11.84
N LYS A 342 -9.80 -5.14 -11.47
CA LYS A 342 -10.98 -5.92 -11.02
C LYS A 342 -11.39 -7.01 -12.01
N GLN A 343 -11.34 -6.71 -13.31
CA GLN A 343 -11.76 -7.62 -14.38
C GLN A 343 -10.92 -8.91 -14.44
N ARG A 344 -9.64 -8.83 -14.11
CA ARG A 344 -8.78 -10.02 -14.04
C ARG A 344 -9.20 -10.98 -12.94
N TYR A 345 -9.59 -10.46 -11.78
CA TYR A 345 -10.13 -11.28 -10.69
C TYR A 345 -11.46 -11.93 -11.09
N THR A 346 -12.36 -11.17 -11.69
CA THR A 346 -13.65 -11.73 -12.14
C THR A 346 -13.47 -12.78 -13.24
N ALA A 347 -12.55 -12.57 -14.17
CA ALA A 347 -12.21 -13.55 -15.20
C ALA A 347 -11.58 -14.82 -14.58
N TYR A 348 -10.66 -14.66 -13.64
CA TYR A 348 -10.07 -15.78 -12.90
C TYR A 348 -11.12 -16.60 -12.15
N ILE A 349 -12.02 -15.94 -11.42
CA ILE A 349 -13.11 -16.59 -10.69
C ILE A 349 -14.01 -17.36 -11.66
N ALA A 350 -14.39 -16.75 -12.79
CA ALA A 350 -15.24 -17.40 -13.78
C ALA A 350 -14.59 -18.66 -14.38
N LYS A 351 -13.29 -18.58 -14.71
CA LYS A 351 -12.51 -19.69 -15.21
C LYS A 351 -12.42 -20.84 -14.19
N GLN A 352 -12.06 -20.53 -12.95
CA GLN A 352 -11.92 -21.55 -11.90
C GLN A 352 -13.25 -22.26 -11.59
N LYS A 353 -14.36 -21.56 -11.64
CA LYS A 353 -15.70 -22.16 -11.44
C LYS A 353 -16.13 -23.12 -12.55
N GLN A 354 -15.59 -22.98 -13.76
CA GLN A 354 -15.84 -23.93 -14.87
C GLN A 354 -15.05 -25.23 -14.70
N GLU A 355 -13.95 -25.23 -13.95
CA GLU A 355 -13.03 -26.37 -13.77
C GLU A 355 -13.41 -27.32 -12.62
N GLU A 356 -14.67 -27.35 -12.11
CA GLU A 356 -15.14 -28.15 -10.96
C GLU A 356 -14.18 -28.09 -9.74
N CYS A 357 -14.30 -27.07 -8.90
CA CYS A 357 -13.40 -26.80 -7.81
C CYS A 357 -13.75 -27.59 -6.53
N SER A 358 -12.74 -28.09 -5.82
CA SER A 358 -12.86 -28.69 -4.48
C SER A 358 -12.89 -27.63 -3.37
N GLY A 359 -13.44 -27.96 -2.20
CA GLY A 359 -13.84 -27.09 -1.10
C GLY A 359 -12.88 -25.96 -0.66
N ASP A 360 -11.54 -26.13 -0.74
CA ASP A 360 -10.59 -25.08 -0.38
C ASP A 360 -10.48 -23.99 -1.45
N THR A 361 -10.61 -24.36 -2.72
CA THR A 361 -10.67 -23.41 -3.84
C THR A 361 -11.95 -22.59 -3.77
N GLU A 362 -13.07 -23.23 -3.43
CA GLU A 362 -14.38 -22.58 -3.30
C GLU A 362 -14.34 -21.44 -2.26
N LYS A 363 -13.77 -21.68 -1.08
CA LYS A 363 -13.62 -20.66 -0.03
C LYS A 363 -12.75 -19.47 -0.46
N PHE A 364 -11.68 -19.73 -1.21
CA PHE A 364 -10.83 -18.65 -1.73
C PHE A 364 -11.55 -17.84 -2.81
N LEU A 365 -12.28 -18.50 -3.70
CA LEU A 365 -13.08 -17.84 -4.73
C LEU A 365 -14.22 -17.03 -4.09
N GLU A 366 -14.88 -17.56 -3.04
CA GLU A 366 -15.88 -16.82 -2.27
C GLU A 366 -15.32 -15.55 -1.65
N LEU A 367 -14.11 -15.61 -1.06
CA LEU A 367 -13.42 -14.43 -0.52
C LEU A 367 -13.16 -13.38 -1.61
N LEU A 368 -12.66 -13.80 -2.78
CA LEU A 368 -12.41 -12.89 -3.90
C LEU A 368 -13.71 -12.28 -4.46
N GLU A 369 -14.78 -13.06 -4.56
CA GLU A 369 -16.10 -12.56 -4.99
C GLU A 369 -16.67 -11.54 -4.02
N ASP A 370 -16.61 -11.85 -2.73
CA ASP A 370 -17.07 -10.92 -1.70
C ASP A 370 -16.31 -9.59 -1.77
N ILE A 371 -14.97 -9.62 -1.93
CA ILE A 371 -14.16 -8.41 -2.06
C ILE A 371 -14.53 -7.62 -3.32
N THR A 372 -14.57 -8.29 -4.48
CA THR A 372 -14.87 -7.63 -5.76
C THR A 372 -16.31 -7.15 -5.86
N GLY A 373 -17.22 -7.76 -5.10
CA GLY A 373 -18.63 -7.41 -5.02
C GLY A 373 -18.98 -6.23 -4.10
N ILE A 374 -18.06 -5.77 -3.22
CA ILE A 374 -18.33 -4.71 -2.25
C ILE A 374 -18.82 -3.42 -2.91
N PHE A 375 -18.16 -2.99 -4.00
CA PHE A 375 -18.48 -1.73 -4.68
C PHE A 375 -19.63 -1.87 -5.70
N GLY A 376 -19.95 -3.08 -6.16
CA GLY A 376 -21.02 -3.33 -7.13
C GLY A 376 -20.76 -2.76 -8.53
N GLU A 377 -21.73 -2.89 -9.44
CA GLU A 377 -21.61 -2.32 -10.81
C GLU A 377 -21.99 -0.85 -10.89
N LYS A 378 -22.82 -0.35 -9.98
CA LYS A 378 -23.22 1.06 -9.89
C LYS A 378 -23.14 1.52 -8.44
N MET A 379 -22.31 2.51 -8.19
CA MET A 379 -22.23 3.18 -6.89
C MET A 379 -23.46 4.07 -6.69
N GLN A 380 -24.36 3.63 -5.83
CA GLN A 380 -25.57 4.39 -5.55
C GLN A 380 -25.50 5.21 -4.27
N SER A 381 -24.70 4.80 -3.29
CA SER A 381 -24.59 5.46 -1.98
C SER A 381 -23.29 5.08 -1.25
N ASN A 382 -22.61 6.10 -0.70
CA ASN A 382 -21.44 5.89 0.16
C ASN A 382 -21.76 5.00 1.35
N THR A 383 -22.93 5.19 1.96
CA THR A 383 -23.40 4.46 3.13
C THR A 383 -23.68 2.99 2.81
N GLU A 384 -24.21 2.69 1.64
CA GLU A 384 -24.47 1.32 1.22
C GLU A 384 -23.14 0.55 1.05
N VAL A 385 -22.15 1.13 0.36
CA VAL A 385 -20.84 0.50 0.19
C VAL A 385 -20.15 0.33 1.54
N PHE A 386 -20.24 1.32 2.41
CA PHE A 386 -19.69 1.23 3.77
C PHE A 386 -20.30 0.05 4.56
N TRP A 387 -21.62 -0.13 4.54
CA TRP A 387 -22.26 -1.26 5.23
C TRP A 387 -21.96 -2.61 4.58
N ARG A 388 -21.78 -2.68 3.26
CA ARG A 388 -21.28 -3.89 2.60
C ARG A 388 -19.88 -4.25 3.10
N LEU A 389 -19.01 -3.27 3.23
CA LEU A 389 -17.65 -3.43 3.77
C LEU A 389 -17.68 -3.86 5.25
N VAL A 390 -18.54 -3.27 6.07
CA VAL A 390 -18.76 -3.67 7.48
C VAL A 390 -19.27 -5.11 7.57
N ASN A 391 -20.22 -5.49 6.73
CA ASN A 391 -20.75 -6.85 6.70
C ASN A 391 -19.72 -7.87 6.22
N PHE A 392 -18.89 -7.50 5.25
CA PHE A 392 -17.74 -8.28 4.82
C PHE A 392 -16.80 -8.53 6.01
N ALA A 393 -16.39 -7.47 6.69
CA ALA A 393 -15.50 -7.60 7.85
C ALA A 393 -16.14 -8.48 8.95
N LYS A 394 -17.44 -8.34 9.19
CA LYS A 394 -18.18 -9.18 10.15
C LYS A 394 -18.20 -10.65 9.75
N LYS A 395 -18.26 -10.97 8.46
CA LYS A 395 -18.23 -12.34 7.95
C LYS A 395 -16.86 -13.02 8.20
N TYR A 396 -15.78 -12.28 8.00
CA TYR A 396 -14.42 -12.82 8.00
C TYR A 396 -13.61 -12.60 9.29
N VAL A 397 -14.12 -11.83 10.26
CA VAL A 397 -13.47 -11.59 11.55
C VAL A 397 -14.31 -12.12 12.70
N HIS A 398 -13.70 -12.93 13.56
CA HIS A 398 -14.34 -13.42 14.78
C HIS A 398 -13.73 -12.76 16.03
N ALA A 399 -14.25 -11.61 16.43
CA ALA A 399 -13.82 -10.85 17.60
C ALA A 399 -15.02 -10.16 18.29
N PRO A 400 -15.92 -10.92 18.96
CA PRO A 400 -17.21 -10.39 19.41
C PRO A 400 -17.09 -9.19 20.38
N LEU A 401 -16.08 -9.15 21.24
CA LEU A 401 -15.84 -8.00 22.14
C LEU A 401 -15.51 -6.73 21.34
N GLN A 402 -14.59 -6.82 20.41
CA GLN A 402 -14.21 -5.69 19.54
C GLN A 402 -15.39 -5.21 18.67
N TRP A 403 -16.30 -6.11 18.28
CA TRP A 403 -17.49 -5.74 17.55
C TRP A 403 -18.42 -4.84 18.37
N SER A 404 -18.66 -5.19 19.63
CA SER A 404 -19.53 -4.38 20.49
C SER A 404 -18.98 -2.98 20.75
N GLU A 405 -17.66 -2.84 20.81
CA GLU A 405 -16.98 -1.57 21.03
C GLU A 405 -17.04 -0.64 19.82
N ILE A 406 -16.94 -1.20 18.60
CA ILE A 406 -16.84 -0.39 17.36
C ILE A 406 -18.18 -0.08 16.70
N LEU A 407 -19.25 -0.83 17.02
CA LEU A 407 -20.55 -0.72 16.34
C LEU A 407 -21.13 0.69 16.40
N SER A 408 -21.02 1.35 17.56
CA SER A 408 -21.52 2.72 17.74
C SER A 408 -20.76 3.73 16.88
N VAL A 409 -19.46 3.51 16.70
CA VAL A 409 -18.61 4.34 15.82
C VAL A 409 -19.02 4.15 14.36
N PHE A 410 -19.27 2.91 13.91
CA PHE A 410 -19.78 2.65 12.57
C PHE A 410 -21.14 3.29 12.30
N GLN A 411 -22.05 3.25 13.27
CA GLN A 411 -23.36 3.91 13.15
C GLN A 411 -23.26 5.43 13.04
N ALA A 412 -22.32 6.03 13.76
CA ALA A 412 -22.07 7.48 13.69
C ALA A 412 -21.47 7.84 12.33
N GLU A 413 -20.49 7.06 11.83
CA GLU A 413 -19.85 7.28 10.56
C GLU A 413 -20.79 7.12 9.37
N ALA A 414 -21.67 6.13 9.40
CA ALA A 414 -22.68 5.93 8.36
C ALA A 414 -23.57 7.17 8.15
N LYS A 415 -23.92 7.88 9.23
CA LYS A 415 -24.70 9.13 9.16
C LYS A 415 -23.90 10.27 8.52
N VAL A 416 -22.59 10.31 8.72
CA VAL A 416 -21.73 11.29 8.05
C VAL A 416 -21.63 11.00 6.57
N LEU A 417 -21.40 9.73 6.21
CA LEU A 417 -21.27 9.28 4.81
C LEU A 417 -22.54 9.52 3.97
N GLU A 418 -23.72 9.48 4.60
CA GLU A 418 -25.00 9.80 3.94
C GLU A 418 -25.05 11.24 3.42
N GLN A 419 -24.25 12.14 4.02
CA GLN A 419 -24.25 13.57 3.72
C GLN A 419 -23.22 13.95 2.66
N LEU A 420 -22.35 13.05 2.27
CA LEU A 420 -21.24 13.30 1.36
C LEU A 420 -21.62 13.00 -0.10
N PRO A 421 -21.06 13.74 -1.04
CA PRO A 421 -21.21 13.42 -2.46
C PRO A 421 -20.61 12.03 -2.77
N VAL A 422 -21.24 11.31 -3.69
CA VAL A 422 -20.73 10.02 -4.15
C VAL A 422 -19.61 10.27 -5.16
N PRO A 423 -18.41 9.70 -4.96
CA PRO A 423 -17.31 9.79 -5.92
C PRO A 423 -17.62 9.12 -7.25
N GLU A 424 -16.86 9.44 -8.30
CA GLU A 424 -17.12 8.92 -9.66
C GLU A 424 -16.58 7.50 -9.85
N THR A 425 -15.46 7.17 -9.19
CA THR A 425 -14.78 5.89 -9.35
C THR A 425 -14.74 5.09 -8.04
N GLU A 426 -14.59 3.76 -8.18
CA GLU A 426 -14.41 2.86 -7.03
C GLU A 426 -13.17 3.23 -6.21
N GLN A 427 -12.08 3.62 -6.87
CA GLN A 427 -10.82 3.99 -6.23
C GLN A 427 -10.97 5.27 -5.41
N GLU A 428 -11.67 6.28 -5.94
CA GLU A 428 -11.94 7.52 -5.20
C GLU A 428 -12.82 7.26 -3.97
N LEU A 429 -13.84 6.40 -4.11
CA LEU A 429 -14.67 6.02 -2.98
C LEU A 429 -13.87 5.21 -1.94
N ALA A 430 -13.02 4.30 -2.41
CA ALA A 430 -12.14 3.54 -1.51
C ALA A 430 -11.18 4.47 -0.75
N LEU A 431 -10.61 5.47 -1.42
CA LEU A 431 -9.75 6.48 -0.79
C LEU A 431 -10.53 7.31 0.24
N LEU A 432 -11.73 7.80 -0.10
CA LEU A 432 -12.59 8.52 0.83
C LEU A 432 -12.92 7.68 2.07
N LEU A 433 -13.39 6.45 1.88
CA LEU A 433 -13.71 5.54 2.98
C LEU A 433 -12.47 5.20 3.81
N LYS A 434 -11.32 4.97 3.18
CA LYS A 434 -10.06 4.69 3.86
C LYS A 434 -9.65 5.86 4.76
N GLN A 435 -9.70 7.10 4.28
CA GLN A 435 -9.37 8.28 5.07
C GLN A 435 -10.36 8.48 6.23
N ARG A 436 -11.65 8.29 5.98
CA ARG A 436 -12.69 8.36 6.99
C ARG A 436 -12.48 7.31 8.10
N ILE A 437 -12.30 6.05 7.69
CA ILE A 437 -12.12 4.93 8.61
C ILE A 437 -10.79 5.04 9.37
N SER A 438 -9.71 5.48 8.73
CA SER A 438 -8.42 5.73 9.39
C SER A 438 -8.50 6.85 10.43
N SER A 439 -9.40 7.80 10.26
CA SER A 439 -9.63 8.89 11.22
C SER A 439 -10.58 8.54 12.37
N MET A 440 -11.23 7.37 12.30
CA MET A 440 -12.11 6.92 13.38
C MET A 440 -11.33 6.73 14.68
N MET A 441 -11.89 7.24 15.75
CA MET A 441 -11.31 7.16 17.07
C MET A 441 -12.22 6.33 17.97
N GLN A 442 -11.60 5.49 18.78
CA GLN A 442 -12.26 4.65 19.77
C GLN A 442 -11.77 5.04 21.15
N ASP A 443 -12.67 5.22 22.09
CA ASP A 443 -12.31 5.44 23.48
C ASP A 443 -11.97 4.11 24.15
N SER A 444 -10.85 4.08 24.87
CA SER A 444 -10.52 2.95 25.74
C SER A 444 -11.25 3.11 27.07
N PRO A 445 -11.77 2.02 27.65
CA PRO A 445 -12.26 2.06 29.02
C PRO A 445 -11.11 2.46 29.97
N GLU A 446 -11.35 3.43 30.87
CA GLU A 446 -10.36 3.82 31.85
C GLU A 446 -10.22 2.73 32.92
N GLU A 447 -9.07 2.14 33.04
CA GLU A 447 -8.72 1.23 34.13
C GLU A 447 -8.28 2.03 35.36
N GLN A 448 -8.78 1.62 36.52
CA GLN A 448 -8.30 2.15 37.77
C GLN A 448 -6.89 1.64 38.05
N ASN A 449 -6.01 2.49 38.54
CA ASN A 449 -4.64 2.11 38.89
C ASN A 449 -3.72 1.78 37.68
N ALA A 450 -3.91 2.41 36.54
CA ALA A 450 -3.13 2.25 35.34
C ALA A 450 -2.20 3.45 35.07
N VAL A 451 -1.12 3.23 34.31
CA VAL A 451 -0.22 4.28 33.85
C VAL A 451 -0.97 5.22 32.91
N SER A 452 -0.88 6.53 33.14
CA SER A 452 -1.48 7.53 32.25
C SER A 452 -0.55 7.81 31.09
N VAL A 453 -0.97 7.56 29.86
CA VAL A 453 -0.19 7.79 28.63
C VAL A 453 -0.84 8.89 27.82
N ALA A 454 -0.11 9.98 27.53
CA ALA A 454 -0.63 11.12 26.81
C ALA A 454 0.42 11.75 25.88
N ARG A 455 -0.04 12.40 24.80
CA ARG A 455 0.86 13.17 23.93
C ARG A 455 1.10 14.57 24.51
N VAL A 456 2.34 15.05 24.47
CA VAL A 456 2.71 16.44 24.79
C VAL A 456 1.97 17.38 23.83
N GLY A 457 1.26 18.37 24.40
CA GLY A 457 0.47 19.33 23.60
C GLY A 457 -0.89 18.80 23.16
N SER A 458 -1.27 17.58 23.56
CA SER A 458 -2.69 17.16 23.46
C SER A 458 -3.55 18.09 24.31
N LYS A 459 -4.79 18.31 23.86
CA LYS A 459 -5.80 19.14 24.58
C LYS A 459 -6.16 18.59 25.97
N THR A 460 -5.36 17.68 26.51
CA THR A 460 -5.55 17.00 27.77
C THR A 460 -4.53 17.48 28.79
N LEU A 461 -5.00 17.97 29.93
CA LEU A 461 -4.16 18.31 31.07
C LEU A 461 -3.47 17.04 31.59
N VAL A 462 -2.18 17.12 31.83
CA VAL A 462 -1.42 16.05 32.47
C VAL A 462 -1.95 15.84 33.88
N GLN A 463 -2.18 14.59 34.28
CA GLN A 463 -2.53 14.28 35.65
C GLN A 463 -1.31 14.51 36.54
N GLU A 464 -1.50 15.18 37.68
CA GLU A 464 -0.48 15.35 38.72
C GLU A 464 -0.16 13.96 39.30
N ARG A 465 0.93 13.36 38.85
CA ARG A 465 1.40 12.04 39.31
C ARG A 465 2.82 12.13 39.83
N LYS A 466 3.20 11.21 40.68
CA LYS A 466 4.48 11.21 41.35
C LYS A 466 5.66 10.90 40.41
N PHE A 467 5.47 10.01 39.45
CA PHE A 467 6.50 9.62 38.47
C PHE A 467 6.08 10.05 37.08
N VAL A 468 6.87 10.95 36.49
CA VAL A 468 6.54 11.46 35.15
C VAL A 468 7.69 11.25 34.19
N TYR A 469 7.37 10.61 33.06
CA TYR A 469 8.28 10.38 31.96
C TYR A 469 7.87 11.26 30.80
N VAL A 470 8.82 11.99 30.22
CA VAL A 470 8.65 12.70 28.95
C VAL A 470 9.64 12.09 27.97
N ILE A 471 9.15 11.41 26.95
CA ILE A 471 9.94 10.69 25.95
C ILE A 471 9.79 11.31 24.56
N GLY A 472 10.77 11.04 23.68
CA GLY A 472 10.76 11.57 22.32
C GLY A 472 11.27 13.00 22.21
N LEU A 473 12.17 13.42 23.09
CA LEU A 473 12.78 14.75 23.01
C LEU A 473 13.98 14.82 22.04
N SER A 474 14.01 13.98 21.02
CA SER A 474 14.97 14.07 19.90
C SER A 474 14.64 15.25 18.97
N ALA A 475 15.60 15.68 18.17
CA ALA A 475 15.42 16.77 17.21
C ALA A 475 14.39 16.40 16.13
N GLU A 476 14.31 15.14 15.74
CA GLU A 476 13.34 14.63 14.75
C GLU A 476 11.94 14.49 15.34
N ALA A 477 11.80 13.88 16.51
CA ALA A 477 10.48 13.63 17.10
C ALA A 477 9.84 14.91 17.67
N PHE A 478 10.65 15.77 18.29
CA PHE A 478 10.17 17.00 18.92
C PHE A 478 10.55 18.26 18.14
N GLY A 479 11.71 18.28 17.47
CA GLY A 479 12.27 19.43 16.73
C GLY A 479 11.94 19.47 15.24
N ASN A 480 11.20 18.49 14.72
CA ASN A 480 10.96 18.37 13.28
C ASN A 480 10.36 19.67 12.73
N PRO A 481 11.07 20.38 11.81
CA PRO A 481 10.53 21.58 11.19
C PRO A 481 9.27 21.17 10.40
N GLN A 482 8.15 21.74 10.77
CA GLN A 482 6.92 21.53 10.03
C GLN A 482 7.11 22.06 8.61
N VAL A 483 6.69 21.26 7.63
CA VAL A 483 6.73 21.67 6.24
C VAL A 483 5.80 22.86 6.03
N ASP A 484 6.23 23.84 5.26
CA ASP A 484 5.39 24.96 4.87
C ASP A 484 4.28 24.48 3.94
N SER A 485 3.11 25.13 3.99
CA SER A 485 1.99 24.73 3.11
C SER A 485 2.35 24.98 1.64
N ALA A 486 2.10 24.00 0.80
CA ALA A 486 2.31 24.11 -0.64
C ALA A 486 1.31 25.08 -1.29
N VAL A 487 0.11 25.21 -0.70
CA VAL A 487 -0.97 26.04 -1.23
C VAL A 487 -0.89 27.49 -0.73
N LEU A 488 -0.58 27.71 0.54
CA LEU A 488 -0.47 29.05 1.12
C LEU A 488 0.69 29.09 2.11
N SER A 489 1.86 29.48 1.63
CA SER A 489 3.09 29.55 2.42
C SER A 489 2.99 30.56 3.59
N ASP A 490 3.82 30.39 4.60
CA ASP A 490 3.90 31.32 5.74
C ASP A 490 4.09 32.77 5.31
N LYS A 491 4.87 33.01 4.26
CA LYS A 491 5.06 34.36 3.68
C LYS A 491 3.77 34.89 3.07
N GLU A 492 3.04 34.05 2.36
CA GLU A 492 1.75 34.41 1.77
C GLU A 492 0.68 34.63 2.86
N ARG A 493 0.66 33.79 3.94
CA ARG A 493 -0.22 33.97 5.08
C ARG A 493 0.02 35.32 5.78
N LYS A 494 1.27 35.71 6.04
CA LYS A 494 1.63 37.00 6.61
C LYS A 494 1.22 38.17 5.71
N ALA A 495 1.36 38.03 4.41
CA ALA A 495 0.94 39.06 3.46
C ALA A 495 -0.59 39.16 3.26
N ALA A 496 -1.28 38.03 3.37
CA ALA A 496 -2.74 37.95 3.15
C ALA A 496 -3.55 38.47 4.34
N LEU A 497 -3.05 38.37 5.57
CA LEU A 497 -3.79 38.69 6.79
C LEU A 497 -3.28 39.96 7.44
N ALA A 498 -4.17 40.67 8.13
CA ALA A 498 -3.85 41.86 8.89
C ALA A 498 -3.14 41.49 10.21
N GLU A 499 -1.98 42.09 10.46
CA GLU A 499 -1.22 41.83 11.71
C GLU A 499 -1.97 42.31 12.96
N GLY A 500 -1.87 41.56 14.04
CA GLY A 500 -2.45 41.92 15.35
C GLY A 500 -3.94 41.66 15.53
N GLU A 501 -4.66 41.31 14.47
CA GLU A 501 -6.13 41.17 14.52
C GLU A 501 -6.58 39.76 15.00
N GLY A 502 -5.70 38.78 15.03
CA GLY A 502 -5.97 37.43 15.48
C GLY A 502 -4.75 36.52 15.31
N PHE A 503 -4.89 35.28 15.73
CA PHE A 503 -3.85 34.28 15.57
C PHE A 503 -3.67 33.91 14.10
N ILE A 504 -2.39 33.91 13.64
CA ILE A 504 -1.98 33.43 12.33
C ILE A 504 -1.12 32.18 12.57
N ASP A 505 -1.56 31.04 12.08
CA ASP A 505 -0.86 29.78 12.28
C ASP A 505 0.36 29.67 11.36
N LEU A 506 1.51 30.16 11.85
CA LEU A 506 2.80 30.13 11.19
C LEU A 506 3.68 29.02 11.78
N ARG A 507 4.65 28.54 11.00
CA ARG A 507 5.58 27.50 11.44
C ARG A 507 6.33 27.88 12.71
N GLU A 508 6.83 29.10 12.78
CA GLU A 508 7.54 29.63 13.94
C GLU A 508 6.63 29.67 15.18
N GLU A 509 5.38 30.09 15.03
CA GLU A 509 4.39 30.12 16.11
C GLU A 509 4.01 28.71 16.57
N ARG A 510 3.92 27.75 15.66
CA ARG A 510 3.70 26.32 16.00
C ARG A 510 4.85 25.75 16.83
N GLU A 511 6.09 26.08 16.49
CA GLU A 511 7.28 25.66 17.23
C GLU A 511 7.33 26.31 18.63
N ASN A 512 7.13 27.61 18.71
CA ASN A 512 7.10 28.35 19.97
C ASN A 512 6.00 27.81 20.91
N ARG A 513 4.82 27.54 20.37
CA ARG A 513 3.70 26.96 21.09
C ARG A 513 4.02 25.57 21.63
N ARG A 514 4.63 24.70 20.81
CA ARG A 514 5.03 23.35 21.22
C ARG A 514 6.04 23.38 22.38
N ASN A 515 7.03 24.26 22.31
CA ASN A 515 7.99 24.47 23.39
C ASN A 515 7.29 24.99 24.65
N ARG A 516 6.39 25.95 24.50
CA ARG A 516 5.61 26.52 25.62
C ARG A 516 4.77 25.44 26.31
N TYR A 517 4.14 24.55 25.54
CA TYR A 517 3.37 23.42 26.12
C TYR A 517 4.25 22.43 26.88
N LEU A 518 5.44 22.13 26.39
CA LEU A 518 6.38 21.26 27.08
C LEU A 518 6.78 21.89 28.42
N TYR A 519 7.20 23.16 28.45
CA TYR A 519 7.57 23.87 29.67
C TYR A 519 6.43 23.98 30.65
N LYS A 520 5.22 24.29 30.20
CA LYS A 520 4.03 24.35 31.03
C LYS A 520 3.66 22.99 31.65
N THR A 521 3.82 21.93 30.87
CA THR A 521 3.64 20.55 31.34
C THR A 521 4.61 20.24 32.47
N ILE A 522 5.89 20.54 32.28
CA ILE A 522 6.94 20.33 33.28
C ILE A 522 6.66 21.12 34.54
N GLN A 523 6.24 22.38 34.44
CA GLN A 523 5.88 23.22 35.57
C GLN A 523 4.68 22.65 36.38
N THR A 524 3.65 22.19 35.65
CA THR A 524 2.48 21.58 36.32
C THR A 524 2.90 20.36 37.15
N LEU A 525 3.90 19.63 36.68
CA LEU A 525 4.42 18.44 37.34
C LEU A 525 5.32 18.76 38.53
N GLU A 526 6.04 19.87 38.49
CA GLU A 526 6.86 20.30 39.62
C GLU A 526 6.04 20.79 40.85
N ASN A 527 4.84 21.32 40.58
CA ASN A 527 3.88 21.69 41.62
C ASN A 527 3.04 20.48 42.08
N GLY A 528 3.35 19.27 41.63
CA GLY A 528 2.69 18.04 42.02
C GLY A 528 3.02 17.52 43.42
N PRO A 529 2.66 16.26 43.72
CA PRO A 529 2.84 15.65 45.03
C PRO A 529 4.28 15.72 45.56
N GLU A 530 4.43 15.85 46.82
CA GLU A 530 5.75 15.88 47.48
C GLU A 530 6.53 14.58 47.14
N GLY A 531 7.78 14.72 46.69
CA GLY A 531 8.61 13.58 46.29
C GLY A 531 8.44 13.13 44.84
N ASN A 532 7.82 13.95 43.97
CA ASN A 532 7.73 13.67 42.54
C ASN A 532 9.10 13.52 41.85
N LYS A 533 9.17 12.64 40.85
CA LYS A 533 10.37 12.40 40.02
C LYS A 533 10.01 12.65 38.55
N LEU A 534 10.90 13.33 37.82
CA LEU A 534 10.77 13.64 36.41
C LEU A 534 11.90 12.94 35.63
N TYR A 535 11.53 12.24 34.57
CA TYR A 535 12.45 11.56 33.65
C TYR A 535 12.28 12.15 32.26
N LEU A 536 13.37 12.63 31.65
CA LEU A 536 13.38 13.28 30.35
C LEU A 536 14.27 12.46 29.41
N GLY A 537 13.70 11.97 28.32
CA GLY A 537 14.39 11.05 27.40
C GLY A 537 14.35 11.46 25.95
N TYR A 538 15.38 11.01 25.22
CA TYR A 538 15.39 11.04 23.76
C TYR A 538 16.04 9.79 23.18
N SER A 539 15.62 9.41 21.97
CA SER A 539 16.30 8.37 21.20
C SER A 539 17.44 8.97 20.40
N SER A 540 18.59 8.27 20.36
CA SER A 540 19.77 8.67 19.59
C SER A 540 19.83 8.10 18.18
N PHE A 541 18.86 7.25 17.82
CA PHE A 541 18.76 6.63 16.52
C PHE A 541 17.28 6.49 16.09
N ASP A 542 16.98 6.90 14.89
CA ASP A 542 15.69 6.69 14.25
C ASP A 542 15.70 5.33 13.54
N THR A 543 15.02 4.36 14.13
CA THR A 543 14.96 2.99 13.61
C THR A 543 14.07 2.84 12.38
N ILE A 544 13.22 3.82 12.10
CA ILE A 544 12.34 3.83 10.91
C ILE A 544 13.12 4.31 9.68
N ASN A 545 13.85 5.44 9.84
CA ASN A 545 14.61 6.05 8.75
C ASN A 545 16.09 5.64 8.75
N LEU A 546 16.51 4.73 9.64
CA LEU A 546 17.87 4.18 9.78
C LEU A 546 18.96 5.26 9.87
N ARG A 547 18.74 6.29 10.67
CA ARG A 547 19.69 7.39 10.83
C ARG A 547 19.89 7.80 12.29
N SER A 548 21.07 8.35 12.60
CA SER A 548 21.34 8.92 13.92
C SER A 548 20.51 10.18 14.14
N THR A 549 20.03 10.36 15.37
CA THR A 549 19.28 11.53 15.80
C THR A 549 20.00 12.26 16.92
N SER A 550 19.70 13.54 17.08
CA SER A 550 20.26 14.41 18.12
C SER A 550 19.21 14.82 19.16
N PRO A 551 19.59 15.19 20.37
CA PRO A 551 18.64 15.78 21.30
C PRO A 551 18.10 17.11 20.77
N SER A 552 16.82 17.39 21.02
CA SER A 552 16.22 18.68 20.65
C SER A 552 16.79 19.84 21.43
N VAL A 553 16.66 21.05 20.89
CA VAL A 553 17.07 22.29 21.60
C VAL A 553 16.33 22.41 22.94
N ALA A 554 15.07 22.00 23.00
CA ALA A 554 14.29 22.00 24.25
C ALA A 554 14.90 21.07 25.29
N TYR A 555 15.31 19.86 24.91
CA TYR A 555 15.97 18.91 25.83
C TYR A 555 17.30 19.48 26.35
N LEU A 556 18.12 20.07 25.46
CA LEU A 556 19.41 20.65 25.82
C LEU A 556 19.23 21.82 26.82
N ARG A 557 18.27 22.71 26.59
CA ARG A 557 17.92 23.79 27.48
C ARG A 557 17.44 23.30 28.86
N LEU A 558 16.57 22.29 28.88
CA LEU A 558 16.10 21.69 30.12
C LEU A 558 17.25 21.06 30.91
N ARG A 559 18.19 20.39 30.23
CA ARG A 559 19.37 19.82 30.85
C ARG A 559 20.30 20.87 31.41
N GLU A 560 20.54 21.97 30.69
CA GLU A 560 21.32 23.10 31.13
C GLU A 560 20.67 23.80 32.37
N MET A 561 19.37 24.03 32.33
CA MET A 561 18.61 24.60 33.48
C MET A 561 18.72 23.71 34.71
N ALA A 562 18.82 22.40 34.54
CA ALA A 562 19.03 21.47 35.65
C ALA A 562 20.49 21.39 36.11
N GLY A 563 21.42 22.16 35.49
CA GLY A 563 22.84 22.14 35.81
C GLY A 563 23.54 20.82 35.49
N LYS A 564 22.99 20.03 34.54
CA LYS A 564 23.51 18.72 34.17
C LYS A 564 24.23 18.74 32.83
N THR A 565 25.16 17.82 32.66
CA THR A 565 25.96 17.61 31.43
C THR A 565 25.54 16.33 30.72
N ALA A 566 26.12 16.10 29.55
CA ALA A 566 25.89 14.85 28.80
C ALA A 566 26.43 13.60 29.55
N GLY A 567 27.40 13.78 30.45
CA GLY A 567 27.94 12.70 31.28
C GLY A 567 27.01 12.26 32.41
N ASP A 568 26.02 13.07 32.73
CA ASP A 568 25.03 12.79 33.79
C ASP A 568 23.77 12.09 33.24
N GLU A 569 23.76 11.76 31.94
CA GLU A 569 22.64 11.05 31.28
C GLU A 569 22.74 9.54 31.55
N GLU A 570 21.64 8.92 31.97
CA GLU A 570 21.51 7.49 31.94
C GLU A 570 21.43 6.99 30.47
N TYR A 571 22.10 5.89 30.14
CA TYR A 571 22.07 5.33 28.82
C TYR A 571 21.39 3.98 28.81
N MET A 572 20.37 3.84 27.95
CA MET A 572 19.82 2.56 27.61
C MET A 572 20.22 2.19 26.18
N GLY A 573 21.28 1.40 26.05
CA GLY A 573 21.70 0.78 24.80
C GLY A 573 20.67 -0.20 24.27
N TYR A 574 21.03 -0.93 23.23
CA TYR A 574 20.31 -2.12 22.85
C TYR A 574 20.11 -2.96 24.13
N PRO A 575 18.89 -3.29 24.52
CA PRO A 575 18.74 -4.43 25.41
C PRO A 575 19.51 -5.56 24.68
N ASN A 576 20.40 -6.25 25.36
CA ASN A 576 20.93 -7.47 24.81
C ASN A 576 19.72 -8.34 24.50
N LEU A 577 19.23 -8.28 23.28
CA LEU A 577 18.21 -9.20 22.75
C LEU A 577 18.69 -10.65 22.90
N PHE A 578 19.99 -10.81 23.17
CA PHE A 578 20.71 -12.04 23.39
C PHE A 578 20.89 -12.44 24.86
N GLU A 579 20.47 -11.65 25.84
CA GLU A 579 20.36 -12.13 27.24
C GLU A 579 19.15 -13.05 27.48
N ARG A 580 18.15 -13.06 26.61
CA ARG A 580 17.39 -14.31 26.42
C ARG A 580 18.31 -15.20 25.62
N GLU A 581 18.66 -16.38 26.14
CA GLU A 581 19.12 -17.49 25.35
C GLU A 581 18.15 -17.59 24.13
N VAL A 582 18.47 -16.87 23.07
CA VAL A 582 17.91 -17.17 21.78
C VAL A 582 18.55 -18.47 21.44
N LEU A 583 17.82 -19.54 21.67
CA LEU A 583 18.13 -20.90 21.27
C LEU A 583 18.18 -21.01 19.73
N PHE A 584 18.98 -20.16 19.12
CA PHE A 584 19.53 -20.44 17.80
C PHE A 584 20.88 -21.09 18.07
N SER A 585 20.91 -22.43 18.17
CA SER A 585 22.17 -23.12 17.97
C SER A 585 22.67 -22.72 16.58
N GLU A 586 23.95 -22.39 16.44
CA GLU A 586 24.57 -22.19 15.14
C GLU A 586 24.26 -23.36 14.19
N GLU A 587 24.14 -24.56 14.71
CA GLU A 587 23.73 -25.80 14.01
C GLU A 587 22.29 -25.71 13.43
N ALA A 588 21.36 -24.93 13.99
CA ALA A 588 20.00 -24.77 13.46
C ALA A 588 19.93 -23.77 12.33
N LEU A 589 20.94 -22.91 12.13
CA LEU A 589 21.00 -21.90 11.05
C LEU A 589 21.63 -22.47 9.77
N TRP A 590 22.34 -23.59 9.84
CA TRP A 590 23.17 -24.10 8.77
C TRP A 590 22.90 -25.60 8.54
N CYS A 591 21.65 -25.98 8.26
CA CYS A 591 21.43 -27.31 7.68
C CYS A 591 21.70 -27.20 6.17
N ASP A 592 22.57 -28.10 5.71
CA ASP A 592 22.69 -28.36 4.25
C ASP A 592 21.29 -28.68 3.74
N VAL A 593 20.78 -27.82 2.85
CA VAL A 593 19.43 -27.94 2.34
C VAL A 593 19.42 -28.97 1.23
N GLU A 594 19.53 -30.25 1.63
CA GLU A 594 19.23 -31.38 0.75
C GLU A 594 17.73 -31.68 0.89
N TYR A 595 16.97 -31.37 -0.13
CA TYR A 595 15.56 -31.75 -0.17
C TYR A 595 15.45 -33.14 -0.77
N GLU A 596 15.44 -34.16 0.09
CA GLU A 596 14.96 -35.49 -0.29
C GLU A 596 13.43 -35.46 -0.19
N VAL A 597 12.77 -35.57 -1.33
CA VAL A 597 11.32 -35.77 -1.36
C VAL A 597 11.09 -37.28 -1.25
N GLU A 598 10.39 -37.74 -0.22
CA GLU A 598 10.03 -39.13 -0.12
C GLU A 598 9.37 -39.63 -1.42
N PRO A 599 9.85 -40.73 -2.00
CA PRO A 599 9.31 -41.24 -3.24
C PRO A 599 7.82 -41.61 -3.05
N LYS A 600 6.92 -40.93 -3.71
CA LYS A 600 5.53 -41.34 -3.79
C LYS A 600 5.48 -42.64 -4.60
N CYS A 601 5.31 -43.75 -3.95
CA CYS A 601 5.00 -45.07 -4.51
C CYS A 601 6.11 -45.74 -5.35
N THR A 602 6.62 -46.87 -4.88
CA THR A 602 7.75 -47.63 -5.40
C THR A 602 7.47 -48.47 -6.65
N SER A 603 6.28 -48.40 -7.25
CA SER A 603 5.89 -49.28 -8.37
C SER A 603 5.61 -48.56 -9.70
N ALA A 604 5.61 -47.24 -9.73
CA ALA A 604 5.39 -46.47 -10.96
C ALA A 604 6.70 -45.91 -11.51
N ILE A 605 6.84 -45.92 -12.83
CA ILE A 605 7.93 -45.21 -13.53
C ILE A 605 7.87 -43.74 -13.16
N PRO A 606 8.98 -43.12 -12.68
CA PRO A 606 8.98 -41.69 -12.39
C PRO A 606 8.52 -40.88 -13.60
N GLU A 607 7.54 -40.01 -13.38
CA GLU A 607 6.96 -39.21 -14.45
C GLU A 607 7.17 -37.73 -14.18
N ALA A 608 7.60 -36.97 -15.19
CA ALA A 608 7.66 -35.52 -15.16
C ALA A 608 6.92 -34.92 -16.36
N LYS A 609 6.02 -33.98 -16.06
CA LYS A 609 5.40 -33.11 -17.08
C LYS A 609 6.28 -31.87 -17.24
N LEU A 610 6.88 -31.70 -18.42
CA LEU A 610 7.89 -30.70 -18.69
C LEU A 610 7.49 -29.85 -19.91
N SER A 611 7.34 -28.53 -19.70
CA SER A 611 7.46 -27.62 -20.85
C SER A 611 8.96 -27.44 -21.20
N ALA A 612 9.24 -26.89 -22.36
CA ALA A 612 10.61 -26.58 -22.76
C ALA A 612 11.32 -25.66 -21.74
N THR A 613 10.59 -24.67 -21.22
CA THR A 613 11.09 -23.75 -20.16
C THR A 613 11.28 -24.46 -18.80
N ALA A 614 10.41 -25.40 -18.46
CA ALA A 614 10.58 -26.20 -17.23
C ALA A 614 11.82 -27.10 -17.32
N LEU A 615 12.05 -27.73 -18.45
CA LEU A 615 13.25 -28.51 -18.70
C LEU A 615 14.51 -27.62 -18.64
N GLN A 616 14.47 -26.46 -19.24
CA GLN A 616 15.58 -25.50 -19.20
C GLN A 616 15.89 -25.07 -17.74
N THR A 617 14.86 -24.83 -16.94
CA THR A 617 15.05 -24.50 -15.51
C THR A 617 15.69 -25.67 -14.76
N LEU A 618 15.22 -26.89 -15.01
CA LEU A 618 15.78 -28.11 -14.38
C LEU A 618 17.25 -28.31 -14.75
N LEU A 619 17.61 -28.07 -16.03
CA LEU A 619 18.99 -28.19 -16.53
C LEU A 619 19.90 -27.09 -15.99
N SER A 620 19.37 -25.89 -15.74
CA SER A 620 20.14 -24.76 -15.20
C SER A 620 20.32 -24.83 -13.69
N CYS A 621 19.29 -25.22 -12.95
CA CYS A 621 19.32 -25.37 -11.48
C CYS A 621 18.18 -26.29 -11.02
N PRO A 622 18.45 -27.55 -10.63
CA PRO A 622 17.43 -28.46 -10.08
C PRO A 622 16.73 -27.90 -8.84
N LEU A 623 17.45 -27.20 -7.97
CA LEU A 623 16.86 -26.57 -6.78
C LEU A 623 15.88 -25.46 -7.14
N LYS A 624 16.19 -24.61 -8.13
CA LYS A 624 15.25 -23.61 -8.66
C LYS A 624 13.99 -24.27 -9.24
N TYR A 625 14.16 -25.35 -9.99
CA TYR A 625 13.05 -26.16 -10.51
C TYR A 625 12.20 -26.72 -9.37
N TYR A 626 12.82 -27.25 -8.31
CA TYR A 626 12.13 -27.74 -7.13
C TYR A 626 11.26 -26.67 -6.47
N TYR A 627 11.83 -25.50 -6.20
CA TYR A 627 11.06 -24.38 -5.63
C TYR A 627 9.92 -23.98 -6.55
N GLN A 628 10.17 -23.84 -7.83
CA GLN A 628 9.21 -23.31 -8.79
C GLN A 628 8.12 -24.32 -9.19
N ARG A 629 8.46 -25.60 -9.33
CA ARG A 629 7.59 -26.62 -9.94
C ARG A 629 7.14 -27.71 -8.98
N VAL A 630 7.94 -28.07 -7.99
CA VAL A 630 7.59 -29.11 -7.00
C VAL A 630 6.95 -28.48 -5.78
N LYS A 631 7.58 -27.45 -5.22
CA LYS A 631 7.01 -26.68 -4.08
C LYS A 631 6.04 -25.59 -4.51
N TRP A 632 6.02 -25.28 -5.76
CA TRP A 632 5.11 -24.28 -6.31
C TRP A 632 5.26 -22.91 -5.64
N LEU A 633 6.46 -22.49 -5.31
CA LEU A 633 6.70 -21.15 -4.81
C LEU A 633 6.48 -20.13 -5.94
N PRO A 634 5.91 -18.96 -5.62
CA PRO A 634 5.64 -17.95 -6.63
C PRO A 634 6.92 -17.46 -7.28
N ASN A 635 6.85 -17.21 -8.58
CA ASN A 635 7.79 -16.38 -9.30
C ASN A 635 7.15 -14.99 -9.39
N GLU A 636 7.91 -13.92 -9.13
CA GLU A 636 7.35 -12.54 -9.07
C GLU A 636 6.98 -11.96 -10.45
N GLU A 637 6.66 -12.80 -11.43
CA GLU A 637 6.28 -12.38 -12.78
C GLU A 637 4.77 -12.10 -12.84
N TYR A 638 4.36 -10.92 -12.38
CA TYR A 638 3.03 -10.39 -12.64
C TYR A 638 3.12 -8.94 -13.13
N GLN A 639 2.13 -8.52 -13.87
CA GLN A 639 2.06 -7.15 -14.36
C GLN A 639 1.87 -6.18 -13.20
N LYS A 640 2.82 -5.26 -13.03
CA LYS A 640 2.68 -4.12 -12.09
C LYS A 640 1.86 -3.01 -12.73
N ARG A 641 1.06 -2.35 -11.93
CA ARG A 641 0.36 -1.14 -12.35
C ARG A 641 1.37 -0.05 -12.70
N SER A 642 1.28 0.52 -13.89
CA SER A 642 2.18 1.57 -14.36
C SER A 642 1.46 2.53 -15.29
N THR A 643 1.74 3.82 -15.14
CA THR A 643 1.32 4.87 -16.06
C THR A 643 2.26 5.05 -17.24
N GLU A 644 3.44 4.41 -17.20
CA GLU A 644 4.50 4.53 -18.21
C GLU A 644 4.57 3.33 -19.14
N GLN A 645 3.94 2.20 -18.78
CA GLN A 645 3.96 0.96 -19.52
C GLN A 645 2.60 0.26 -19.42
N TRP A 646 2.03 -0.14 -20.55
CA TRP A 646 0.82 -0.96 -20.61
C TRP A 646 1.13 -2.46 -20.53
N LEU A 647 1.99 -2.96 -21.42
CA LEU A 647 2.30 -4.38 -21.51
C LEU A 647 3.72 -4.68 -21.07
N SER A 648 3.91 -5.75 -20.29
CA SER A 648 5.25 -6.32 -20.09
C SER A 648 5.81 -6.85 -21.41
N ALA A 649 7.12 -7.09 -21.46
CA ALA A 649 7.73 -7.69 -22.64
C ALA A 649 7.12 -9.07 -23.00
N ALA A 650 6.72 -9.84 -21.97
CA ALA A 650 6.04 -11.12 -22.16
C ALA A 650 4.61 -10.92 -22.69
N ASP A 651 3.85 -9.95 -22.14
CA ASP A 651 2.48 -9.68 -22.61
C ASP A 651 2.47 -9.10 -24.03
N LYS A 652 3.46 -8.25 -24.41
CA LYS A 652 3.65 -7.79 -25.80
C LYS A 652 3.89 -8.96 -26.75
N GLY A 653 4.71 -9.94 -26.30
CA GLY A 653 4.93 -11.16 -27.05
C GLY A 653 3.64 -11.94 -27.27
N THR A 654 2.91 -12.23 -26.18
CA THR A 654 1.63 -12.97 -26.25
C THR A 654 0.61 -12.26 -27.12
N PHE A 655 0.48 -10.95 -27.01
CA PHE A 655 -0.43 -10.14 -27.82
C PHE A 655 -0.09 -10.22 -29.33
N ALA A 656 1.20 -10.18 -29.65
CA ALA A 656 1.64 -10.33 -31.02
C ALA A 656 1.38 -11.76 -31.57
N HIS A 657 1.63 -12.82 -30.76
CA HIS A 657 1.31 -14.20 -31.12
C HIS A 657 -0.17 -14.36 -31.45
N GLU A 658 -1.07 -13.79 -30.65
CA GLU A 658 -2.51 -13.85 -30.88
C GLU A 658 -2.92 -13.18 -32.20
N ILE A 659 -2.32 -12.03 -32.54
CA ILE A 659 -2.58 -11.37 -33.84
C ILE A 659 -2.10 -12.26 -34.99
N LEU A 660 -0.88 -12.78 -34.88
CA LEU A 660 -0.27 -13.59 -35.93
C LEU A 660 -1.00 -14.93 -36.14
N GLU A 661 -1.37 -15.61 -35.04
CA GLU A 661 -2.15 -16.83 -35.07
C GLU A 661 -3.47 -16.63 -35.82
N ARG A 662 -4.30 -15.66 -35.39
CA ARG A 662 -5.62 -15.36 -35.97
C ARG A 662 -5.53 -15.04 -37.47
N TYR A 663 -4.50 -14.28 -37.85
CA TYR A 663 -4.30 -13.93 -39.24
C TYR A 663 -3.81 -15.13 -40.07
N CYS A 664 -2.84 -15.91 -39.54
CA CYS A 664 -2.34 -17.11 -40.21
C CYS A 664 -3.41 -18.18 -40.37
N ASP A 665 -4.29 -18.37 -39.39
CA ASP A 665 -5.42 -19.30 -39.49
C ASP A 665 -6.37 -18.96 -40.63
N ARG A 666 -6.57 -17.68 -40.89
CA ARG A 666 -7.48 -17.22 -41.94
C ARG A 666 -6.85 -17.28 -43.35
N TRP A 667 -5.54 -17.05 -43.48
CA TRP A 667 -4.92 -16.76 -44.79
C TRP A 667 -3.77 -17.68 -45.17
N PHE A 668 -3.19 -18.46 -44.26
CA PHE A 668 -2.02 -19.29 -44.53
C PHE A 668 -2.21 -20.79 -44.26
N ILE A 669 -2.99 -21.16 -43.22
CA ILE A 669 -3.13 -22.57 -42.85
C ILE A 669 -3.89 -23.32 -43.93
N ASN A 670 -3.28 -24.42 -44.39
CA ASN A 670 -3.79 -25.28 -45.48
C ASN A 670 -3.96 -24.57 -46.82
N VAL A 671 -3.37 -23.38 -47.01
CA VAL A 671 -3.35 -22.68 -48.29
C VAL A 671 -2.12 -23.13 -49.06
N LYS A 672 -2.32 -23.58 -50.31
CA LYS A 672 -1.19 -23.97 -51.19
C LYS A 672 -0.39 -22.74 -51.58
N PRO A 673 0.96 -22.86 -51.75
CA PRO A 673 1.81 -21.71 -52.09
C PRO A 673 1.32 -20.93 -53.34
N ALA A 674 0.78 -21.63 -54.35
CA ALA A 674 0.25 -20.99 -55.55
C ALA A 674 -1.01 -20.13 -55.32
N ASP A 675 -1.73 -20.36 -54.22
CA ASP A 675 -2.99 -19.70 -53.89
C ASP A 675 -2.80 -18.59 -52.82
N VAL A 676 -1.58 -18.44 -52.28
CA VAL A 676 -1.26 -17.38 -51.32
C VAL A 676 -1.32 -16.03 -52.00
N LYS A 677 -2.07 -15.08 -51.43
CA LYS A 677 -2.13 -13.72 -51.95
C LYS A 677 -0.79 -13.01 -51.75
N LYS A 678 -0.42 -12.16 -52.70
CA LYS A 678 0.85 -11.41 -52.64
C LYS A 678 0.83 -10.30 -51.61
N GLU A 679 -0.32 -9.72 -51.34
CA GLU A 679 -0.50 -8.56 -50.47
C GLU A 679 -1.31 -8.94 -49.23
N ILE A 680 -0.98 -8.29 -48.10
CA ILE A 680 -1.73 -8.42 -46.84
C ILE A 680 -3.20 -8.01 -47.06
N GLN A 681 -4.10 -8.64 -46.36
CA GLN A 681 -5.52 -8.34 -46.41
C GLN A 681 -5.87 -7.40 -45.25
N GLU A 682 -5.78 -6.11 -45.49
CA GLU A 682 -5.85 -5.05 -44.50
C GLU A 682 -7.09 -5.11 -43.60
N GLU A 683 -8.28 -5.28 -44.19
CA GLU A 683 -9.53 -5.34 -43.40
C GLU A 683 -9.50 -6.53 -42.45
N SER A 684 -9.04 -7.67 -42.89
CA SER A 684 -8.95 -8.88 -42.06
C SER A 684 -7.86 -8.77 -41.00
N PHE A 685 -6.76 -8.07 -41.30
CA PHE A 685 -5.70 -7.80 -40.33
C PHE A 685 -6.21 -6.92 -39.19
N LEU A 686 -6.89 -5.81 -39.54
CA LEU A 686 -7.47 -4.90 -38.53
C LEU A 686 -8.53 -5.60 -37.67
N GLU A 687 -9.30 -6.53 -38.23
CA GLU A 687 -10.24 -7.34 -37.49
C GLU A 687 -9.52 -8.27 -36.48
N CYS A 688 -8.44 -8.95 -36.90
CA CYS A 688 -7.62 -9.77 -36.02
C CYS A 688 -7.00 -8.96 -34.88
N VAL A 689 -6.50 -7.75 -35.17
CA VAL A 689 -5.99 -6.82 -34.14
C VAL A 689 -7.08 -6.47 -33.15
N LYS A 690 -8.27 -6.09 -33.61
CA LYS A 690 -9.40 -5.75 -32.75
C LYS A 690 -9.78 -6.88 -31.82
N GLU A 691 -9.92 -8.11 -32.34
CA GLU A 691 -10.23 -9.28 -31.53
C GLU A 691 -9.16 -9.58 -30.49
N ALA A 692 -7.89 -9.47 -30.86
CA ALA A 692 -6.78 -9.66 -29.93
C ALA A 692 -6.72 -8.56 -28.86
N VAL A 693 -7.05 -7.30 -29.20
CA VAL A 693 -7.17 -6.19 -28.24
C VAL A 693 -8.27 -6.45 -27.23
N GLU A 694 -9.44 -6.88 -27.67
CA GLU A 694 -10.56 -7.21 -26.78
C GLU A 694 -10.14 -8.31 -25.77
N GLU A 695 -9.39 -9.29 -26.20
CA GLU A 695 -8.89 -10.36 -25.34
C GLU A 695 -7.80 -9.88 -24.37
N ILE A 696 -6.77 -9.17 -24.87
CA ILE A 696 -5.67 -8.70 -24.03
C ILE A 696 -6.13 -7.70 -22.97
N LEU A 697 -7.11 -6.85 -23.26
CA LEU A 697 -7.65 -5.90 -22.30
C LEU A 697 -8.33 -6.58 -21.10
N THR A 698 -8.87 -7.78 -21.27
CA THR A 698 -9.42 -8.56 -20.15
C THR A 698 -8.34 -9.00 -19.18
N ARG A 699 -7.12 -9.24 -19.68
CA ARG A 699 -5.96 -9.71 -18.91
C ARG A 699 -5.06 -8.56 -18.46
N CYS A 700 -4.88 -7.55 -19.31
CA CYS A 700 -3.95 -6.45 -19.14
C CYS A 700 -4.66 -5.10 -19.34
N PRO A 701 -5.40 -4.60 -18.32
CA PRO A 701 -5.97 -3.27 -18.37
C PRO A 701 -4.86 -2.22 -18.40
N PHE A 702 -5.14 -1.02 -18.94
CA PHE A 702 -4.19 0.09 -18.97
C PHE A 702 -4.59 1.22 -18.02
N GLU A 703 -3.60 1.99 -17.57
CA GLU A 703 -3.78 3.20 -16.75
C GLU A 703 -3.77 4.49 -17.58
N SER A 704 -2.96 4.50 -18.64
CA SER A 704 -2.77 5.66 -19.52
C SER A 704 -3.23 5.34 -20.92
N GLU A 705 -4.23 6.05 -21.42
CA GLU A 705 -4.75 5.92 -22.77
C GLU A 705 -3.67 6.21 -23.83
N ALA A 706 -2.85 7.24 -23.59
CA ALA A 706 -1.76 7.60 -24.50
C ALA A 706 -0.68 6.50 -24.59
N VAL A 707 -0.34 5.84 -23.47
CA VAL A 707 0.62 4.72 -23.48
C VAL A 707 0.01 3.49 -24.14
N HIS A 708 -1.28 3.22 -23.88
CA HIS A 708 -2.01 2.15 -24.56
C HIS A 708 -2.01 2.35 -26.08
N GLU A 709 -2.38 3.52 -26.58
CA GLU A 709 -2.38 3.82 -28.01
C GLU A 709 -0.98 3.68 -28.63
N MET A 710 0.04 4.16 -27.93
CA MET A 710 1.43 4.07 -28.41
C MET A 710 1.91 2.61 -28.52
N GLU A 711 1.72 1.79 -27.48
CA GLU A 711 2.17 0.40 -27.48
C GLU A 711 1.31 -0.48 -28.39
N LEU A 712 0.03 -0.21 -28.52
CA LEU A 712 -0.85 -0.85 -29.50
C LEU A 712 -0.36 -0.58 -30.93
N ALA A 713 -0.05 0.67 -31.25
CA ALA A 713 0.47 1.03 -32.57
C ALA A 713 1.82 0.33 -32.84
N GLU A 714 2.73 0.29 -31.86
CA GLU A 714 4.03 -0.40 -31.97
C GLU A 714 3.85 -1.89 -32.34
N VAL A 715 3.05 -2.62 -31.58
CA VAL A 715 2.84 -4.06 -31.80
C VAL A 715 2.13 -4.31 -33.12
N THR A 716 1.09 -3.52 -33.42
CA THR A 716 0.32 -3.63 -34.67
C THR A 716 1.21 -3.42 -35.89
N GLU A 717 2.05 -2.37 -35.88
CA GLU A 717 2.98 -2.08 -36.98
C GLU A 717 3.99 -3.23 -37.20
N LYS A 718 4.55 -3.77 -36.11
CA LYS A 718 5.51 -4.89 -36.20
C LYS A 718 4.86 -6.17 -36.73
N CYS A 719 3.66 -6.51 -36.29
CA CYS A 719 2.91 -7.64 -36.84
C CYS A 719 2.58 -7.45 -38.32
N HIS A 720 2.17 -6.24 -38.71
CA HIS A 720 1.88 -5.92 -40.13
C HIS A 720 3.12 -6.11 -41.00
N GLN A 721 4.25 -5.50 -40.67
CA GLN A 721 5.51 -5.61 -41.39
C GLN A 721 5.96 -7.08 -41.53
N TYR A 722 5.77 -7.88 -40.48
CA TYR A 722 6.10 -9.29 -40.51
C TYR A 722 5.15 -10.06 -41.42
N LEU A 723 3.85 -9.83 -41.39
CA LEU A 723 2.89 -10.47 -42.26
C LEU A 723 3.07 -10.11 -43.75
N GLU A 724 3.43 -8.85 -44.04
CA GLU A 724 3.84 -8.47 -45.39
C GLU A 724 5.00 -9.33 -45.90
N SER A 725 6.04 -9.48 -45.06
CA SER A 725 7.18 -10.33 -45.44
C SER A 725 6.79 -11.80 -45.61
N MET A 726 5.81 -12.30 -44.88
CA MET A 726 5.26 -13.64 -45.04
C MET A 726 4.53 -13.76 -46.38
N HIS A 727 3.67 -12.82 -46.74
CA HIS A 727 2.98 -12.82 -48.02
C HIS A 727 3.95 -12.82 -49.20
N GLU A 728 5.03 -12.04 -49.13
CA GLU A 728 6.10 -12.03 -50.12
C GLU A 728 6.82 -13.39 -50.18
N GLU A 729 7.22 -13.97 -49.04
CA GLU A 729 7.92 -15.27 -48.99
C GLU A 729 7.06 -16.40 -49.56
N PHE A 730 5.84 -16.54 -49.07
CA PHE A 730 5.00 -17.68 -49.39
C PHE A 730 4.39 -17.60 -50.79
N SER A 731 4.20 -16.41 -51.37
CA SER A 731 3.75 -16.20 -52.74
C SER A 731 4.88 -16.22 -53.78
N ALA A 732 6.13 -16.34 -53.35
CA ALA A 732 7.29 -16.31 -54.22
C ALA A 732 7.28 -17.48 -55.23
N PRO A 733 7.60 -17.24 -56.50
CA PRO A 733 7.67 -18.31 -57.50
C PRO A 733 8.66 -19.41 -57.11
N GLY A 734 8.20 -20.67 -57.08
CA GLY A 734 9.01 -21.81 -56.68
C GLY A 734 9.05 -22.11 -55.19
N ASN A 735 8.35 -21.37 -54.36
CA ASN A 735 8.19 -21.72 -52.96
C ASN A 735 7.40 -23.05 -52.81
N LEU A 736 7.91 -23.97 -51.99
CA LEU A 736 7.26 -25.24 -51.69
C LEU A 736 6.61 -25.25 -50.31
N TRP A 737 7.05 -24.32 -49.41
CA TRP A 737 6.60 -24.28 -48.02
C TRP A 737 5.17 -23.79 -47.91
N GLN A 738 4.40 -24.43 -47.03
CA GLN A 738 3.07 -24.02 -46.62
C GLN A 738 2.99 -24.03 -45.12
N VAL A 739 2.19 -23.14 -44.50
CA VAL A 739 1.93 -23.15 -43.07
C VAL A 739 1.00 -24.33 -42.77
N LEU A 740 1.46 -25.24 -41.92
CA LEU A 740 0.68 -26.43 -41.52
C LEU A 740 -0.12 -26.17 -40.25
N ALA A 741 0.47 -25.45 -39.27
CA ALA A 741 -0.19 -25.14 -38.03
C ALA A 741 0.44 -23.90 -37.39
N CYS A 742 -0.36 -23.14 -36.65
CA CYS A 742 0.03 -22.13 -35.69
C CYS A 742 -0.39 -22.58 -34.28
N GLU A 743 0.36 -22.21 -33.26
CA GLU A 743 0.14 -22.59 -31.83
C GLU A 743 -0.14 -24.11 -31.72
N ALA A 744 0.67 -24.92 -32.36
CA ALA A 744 0.48 -26.38 -32.42
C ALA A 744 0.75 -27.01 -31.05
N GLU A 745 -0.29 -27.51 -30.37
CA GLU A 745 -0.22 -28.10 -29.06
C GLU A 745 0.57 -29.43 -29.05
N LEU A 746 1.50 -29.56 -28.10
CA LEU A 746 2.23 -30.81 -27.86
C LEU A 746 1.38 -31.76 -27.00
N LYS A 747 0.46 -32.50 -27.65
CA LYS A 747 -0.37 -33.52 -27.02
C LYS A 747 0.29 -34.89 -27.07
N ASP A 748 0.29 -35.58 -25.92
CA ASP A 748 0.72 -37.01 -25.85
C ASP A 748 2.15 -37.30 -26.31
N VAL A 749 3.03 -36.29 -26.28
CA VAL A 749 4.44 -36.48 -26.58
C VAL A 749 5.14 -37.06 -25.37
N VAL A 750 5.35 -38.36 -25.37
CA VAL A 750 5.96 -39.11 -24.28
C VAL A 750 7.25 -39.74 -24.75
N LEU A 751 8.34 -39.43 -24.06
CA LEU A 751 9.65 -40.02 -24.25
C LEU A 751 10.11 -40.72 -22.98
N TYR A 752 10.83 -41.84 -23.13
CA TYR A 752 11.41 -42.59 -22.06
C TYR A 752 12.94 -42.53 -22.12
N TYR A 753 13.58 -42.26 -21.00
CA TYR A 753 15.03 -42.20 -20.85
C TYR A 753 15.49 -42.97 -19.65
N ASN A 754 16.67 -43.62 -19.76
CA ASN A 754 17.39 -44.19 -18.64
C ASN A 754 18.88 -43.79 -18.73
N GLU A 755 19.72 -44.37 -17.90
CA GLU A 755 21.16 -44.08 -17.84
C GLU A 755 21.90 -44.31 -19.16
N ASN A 756 21.34 -45.12 -20.07
CA ASN A 756 21.90 -45.42 -21.37
C ASN A 756 21.32 -44.59 -22.52
N GLY A 757 20.37 -43.70 -22.25
CA GLY A 757 19.74 -42.84 -23.26
C GLY A 757 18.24 -43.11 -23.44
N LYS A 758 17.71 -42.84 -24.68
CA LYS A 758 16.32 -43.14 -25.01
C LYS A 758 16.06 -44.63 -24.89
N CYS A 759 15.02 -45.04 -24.18
CA CYS A 759 14.70 -46.42 -23.89
C CYS A 759 13.21 -46.73 -24.06
N ASN A 760 12.81 -47.98 -23.80
CA ASN A 760 11.40 -48.39 -23.80
C ASN A 760 10.83 -48.27 -22.36
N PRO A 761 9.51 -48.20 -22.22
CA PRO A 761 8.88 -48.14 -20.88
C PRO A 761 9.13 -49.33 -20.00
N THR A 762 9.53 -50.50 -20.57
CA THR A 762 9.81 -51.73 -19.88
C THR A 762 11.29 -51.86 -19.43
N ASP A 763 12.14 -50.92 -19.86
CA ASP A 763 13.58 -50.99 -19.58
C ASP A 763 13.88 -50.58 -18.15
N THR A 764 14.88 -51.20 -17.55
CA THR A 764 15.26 -50.91 -16.15
C THR A 764 15.72 -49.46 -15.98
N GLY A 765 15.19 -48.78 -14.98
CA GLY A 765 15.52 -47.38 -14.68
C GLY A 765 14.92 -46.37 -15.63
N ALA A 766 13.87 -46.72 -16.40
CA ALA A 766 13.17 -45.79 -17.27
C ALA A 766 12.51 -44.64 -16.49
N VAL A 767 12.68 -43.43 -16.99
CA VAL A 767 12.00 -42.22 -16.55
C VAL A 767 11.09 -41.75 -17.69
N LYS A 768 9.83 -41.46 -17.40
CA LYS A 768 8.82 -40.98 -18.33
C LYS A 768 8.82 -39.48 -18.40
N LEU A 769 9.11 -38.88 -19.55
CA LEU A 769 9.05 -37.45 -19.78
C LEU A 769 7.83 -37.15 -20.65
N CYS A 770 6.88 -36.40 -20.13
CA CYS A 770 5.71 -35.94 -20.87
C CYS A 770 5.93 -34.47 -21.26
N PHE A 771 6.11 -34.18 -22.52
CA PHE A 771 6.28 -32.81 -22.98
C PHE A 771 4.94 -32.13 -23.20
N THR A 772 4.84 -30.87 -22.75
CA THR A 772 3.68 -30.02 -22.87
C THR A 772 4.11 -28.65 -23.40
N GLY A 773 3.26 -27.97 -24.14
CA GLY A 773 3.51 -26.64 -24.70
C GLY A 773 2.94 -26.48 -26.09
N PHE A 774 3.30 -25.39 -26.73
CA PHE A 774 2.87 -25.06 -28.09
C PHE A 774 4.07 -24.73 -28.94
N MET A 775 4.00 -25.06 -30.24
CA MET A 775 4.95 -24.62 -31.27
C MET A 775 4.27 -23.44 -31.99
N ASP A 776 4.89 -22.27 -31.98
CA ASP A 776 4.26 -21.04 -32.48
C ASP A 776 3.85 -21.14 -33.93
N ARG A 777 4.72 -21.72 -34.79
CA ARG A 777 4.39 -22.02 -36.21
C ARG A 777 5.17 -23.20 -36.73
N VAL A 778 4.49 -24.06 -37.48
CA VAL A 778 5.06 -25.21 -38.21
C VAL A 778 4.74 -25.05 -39.68
N ASP A 779 5.79 -24.94 -40.51
CA ASP A 779 5.69 -24.95 -41.95
C ASP A 779 6.19 -26.29 -42.48
N GLY A 780 5.64 -26.73 -43.61
CA GLY A 780 6.09 -27.98 -44.24
C GLY A 780 5.81 -28.08 -45.72
N TYR A 781 6.51 -28.98 -46.35
CA TYR A 781 6.21 -29.45 -47.69
C TYR A 781 6.49 -30.96 -47.82
N GLN A 782 5.85 -31.62 -48.78
CA GLN A 782 6.08 -33.03 -49.07
C GLN A 782 6.99 -33.17 -50.28
N ASP A 783 8.05 -33.98 -50.14
CA ASP A 783 8.98 -34.28 -51.24
C ASP A 783 8.38 -35.31 -52.21
N ALA A 784 9.10 -35.60 -53.34
CA ALA A 784 8.69 -36.55 -54.32
C ALA A 784 8.59 -38.01 -53.81
N ASN A 785 9.18 -38.34 -52.70
CA ASN A 785 9.15 -39.64 -52.05
C ASN A 785 8.04 -39.75 -51.00
N GLY A 786 7.24 -38.69 -50.80
CA GLY A 786 6.18 -38.65 -49.82
C GLY A 786 6.65 -38.34 -48.38
N ILE A 787 7.90 -37.89 -48.20
CA ILE A 787 8.46 -37.50 -46.90
C ILE A 787 8.14 -36.03 -46.69
N TRP A 788 7.63 -35.74 -45.47
CA TRP A 788 7.41 -34.37 -45.07
C TRP A 788 8.69 -33.73 -44.57
N HIS A 789 8.99 -32.56 -45.09
CA HIS A 789 10.02 -31.64 -44.59
C HIS A 789 9.37 -30.57 -43.74
N LEU A 790 9.83 -30.39 -42.49
CA LEU A 790 9.27 -29.42 -41.57
C LEU A 790 10.31 -28.38 -41.19
N ARG A 791 9.88 -27.13 -41.07
CA ARG A 791 10.56 -26.07 -40.33
C ARG A 791 9.66 -25.57 -39.23
N ILE A 792 10.22 -25.42 -38.01
CA ILE A 792 9.51 -24.95 -36.86
C ILE A 792 10.03 -23.56 -36.54
N LEU A 793 9.14 -22.61 -36.32
CA LEU A 793 9.47 -21.22 -35.96
C LEU A 793 8.92 -20.94 -34.58
N ASP A 794 9.72 -20.24 -33.77
CA ASP A 794 9.39 -19.77 -32.45
C ASP A 794 9.61 -18.26 -32.40
N TYR A 795 8.58 -17.53 -32.03
CA TYR A 795 8.55 -16.07 -32.01
C TYR A 795 9.18 -15.55 -30.72
N LYS A 796 10.09 -14.59 -30.83
CA LYS A 796 10.81 -14.01 -29.72
C LYS A 796 10.65 -12.49 -29.66
N SER A 797 10.15 -11.98 -28.54
CA SER A 797 10.09 -10.55 -28.23
C SER A 797 11.41 -10.01 -27.64
N GLY A 798 12.33 -10.90 -27.23
CA GLY A 798 13.60 -10.52 -26.61
C GLY A 798 14.70 -10.13 -27.59
N LYS A 799 15.81 -9.57 -27.07
CA LYS A 799 16.97 -9.17 -27.87
C LYS A 799 17.70 -10.37 -28.48
N LYS A 800 18.00 -10.30 -29.79
CA LYS A 800 18.70 -11.29 -30.60
C LYS A 800 19.97 -11.87 -29.94
N ALA A 801 20.85 -11.01 -29.42
CA ALA A 801 22.14 -11.43 -28.87
C ALA A 801 21.99 -12.40 -27.66
N ARG A 802 20.94 -12.26 -26.83
CA ARG A 802 20.71 -13.15 -25.69
C ARG A 802 20.26 -14.54 -26.08
N VAL A 803 19.48 -14.66 -27.15
CA VAL A 803 19.00 -15.96 -27.63
C VAL A 803 20.11 -16.74 -28.32
N GLU A 804 20.89 -16.11 -29.20
CA GLU A 804 22.05 -16.73 -29.86
C GLU A 804 23.06 -17.27 -28.84
N ASP A 805 23.38 -16.49 -27.84
CA ASP A 805 24.29 -16.91 -26.79
C ASP A 805 23.72 -18.07 -25.95
N GLY A 806 22.44 -18.02 -25.59
CA GLY A 806 21.77 -19.10 -24.89
C GLY A 806 21.75 -20.41 -25.66
N VAL A 807 21.54 -20.36 -26.95
CA VAL A 807 21.57 -21.56 -27.83
C VAL A 807 22.98 -22.12 -27.94
N LYS A 808 23.99 -21.31 -28.25
CA LYS A 808 25.39 -21.73 -28.35
C LYS A 808 25.90 -22.42 -27.07
N GLU A 809 25.47 -21.98 -25.94
CA GLU A 809 25.86 -22.53 -24.65
C GLU A 809 24.90 -23.62 -24.15
N GLN A 810 23.89 -23.96 -24.94
CA GLN A 810 22.89 -24.98 -24.63
C GLN A 810 22.06 -24.71 -23.38
N HIS A 811 21.92 -23.44 -23.01
CA HIS A 811 20.98 -23.00 -21.96
C HIS A 811 19.55 -22.90 -22.49
N THR A 812 19.35 -22.80 -23.79
CA THR A 812 18.05 -22.80 -24.45
C THR A 812 17.84 -24.16 -25.13
N VAL A 813 16.93 -24.97 -24.62
CA VAL A 813 16.65 -26.34 -25.13
C VAL A 813 15.34 -26.43 -25.90
N GLN A 814 14.61 -25.34 -26.01
CA GLN A 814 13.28 -25.26 -26.61
C GLN A 814 13.26 -25.80 -28.06
N HIS A 815 14.24 -25.44 -28.87
CA HIS A 815 14.39 -25.86 -30.25
C HIS A 815 14.56 -27.38 -30.38
N VAL A 816 15.31 -28.04 -29.50
CA VAL A 816 15.48 -29.49 -29.51
C VAL A 816 14.21 -30.21 -29.07
N VAL A 817 13.53 -29.70 -28.06
CA VAL A 817 12.25 -30.24 -27.56
C VAL A 817 11.22 -30.23 -28.72
N TYR A 818 11.12 -29.12 -29.45
CA TYR A 818 10.20 -28.98 -30.56
C TYR A 818 10.51 -29.95 -31.71
N ALA A 819 11.79 -30.09 -32.07
CA ALA A 819 12.19 -31.04 -33.11
C ALA A 819 11.85 -32.49 -32.71
N LEU A 820 12.15 -32.90 -31.47
CA LEU A 820 11.85 -34.24 -30.99
C LEU A 820 10.34 -34.48 -30.87
N ALA A 821 9.58 -33.45 -30.45
CA ALA A 821 8.14 -33.55 -30.37
C ALA A 821 7.47 -33.68 -31.73
N ALA A 822 7.87 -32.89 -32.72
CA ALA A 822 7.37 -32.97 -34.07
C ALA A 822 7.66 -34.35 -34.71
N ALA A 823 8.89 -34.88 -34.53
CA ALA A 823 9.26 -36.22 -34.99
C ALA A 823 8.42 -37.33 -34.31
N GLU A 824 8.14 -37.20 -33.01
CA GLU A 824 7.33 -38.18 -32.28
C GLU A 824 5.84 -38.14 -32.69
N LEU A 825 5.27 -36.96 -32.84
CA LEU A 825 3.90 -36.77 -33.33
C LEU A 825 3.71 -37.36 -34.73
N ALA A 826 4.67 -37.10 -35.63
CA ALA A 826 4.64 -37.66 -36.97
C ALA A 826 4.75 -39.20 -36.96
N ARG A 827 5.62 -39.77 -36.10
CA ARG A 827 5.73 -41.23 -35.92
C ARG A 827 4.40 -41.82 -35.44
N GLN A 828 3.72 -41.18 -34.52
CA GLN A 828 2.39 -41.59 -34.01
C GLN A 828 1.34 -41.56 -35.11
N ALA A 829 1.41 -40.57 -36.02
CA ALA A 829 0.54 -40.43 -37.16
C ALA A 829 0.90 -41.39 -38.34
N GLY A 830 1.97 -42.19 -38.20
CA GLY A 830 2.42 -43.08 -39.24
C GLY A 830 3.05 -42.38 -40.46
N THR A 831 3.52 -41.16 -40.29
CA THR A 831 4.06 -40.29 -41.33
C THR A 831 5.59 -40.16 -41.19
N SER A 832 6.30 -40.24 -42.33
CA SER A 832 7.74 -39.98 -42.34
C SER A 832 8.02 -38.49 -42.40
N VAL A 833 8.82 -37.99 -41.47
CA VAL A 833 9.15 -36.56 -41.30
C VAL A 833 10.65 -36.37 -41.14
N ILE A 834 11.14 -35.32 -41.78
CA ILE A 834 12.46 -34.74 -41.56
C ILE A 834 12.25 -33.30 -41.03
N VAL A 835 12.78 -33.00 -39.85
CA VAL A 835 12.82 -31.62 -39.34
C VAL A 835 14.06 -30.96 -39.90
N ASP A 836 13.88 -30.08 -40.90
CA ASP A 836 14.98 -29.40 -41.57
C ASP A 836 15.59 -28.31 -40.70
N SER A 837 14.75 -27.58 -40.00
CA SER A 837 15.19 -26.48 -39.13
C SER A 837 14.22 -26.16 -38.01
N VAL A 838 14.75 -25.66 -36.91
CA VAL A 838 14.02 -24.93 -35.90
C VAL A 838 14.67 -23.56 -35.76
N SER A 839 13.91 -22.49 -35.91
CA SER A 839 14.43 -21.12 -35.96
C SER A 839 13.74 -20.23 -34.95
N PHE A 840 14.52 -19.32 -34.37
CA PHE A 840 13.99 -18.24 -33.53
C PHE A 840 13.81 -16.98 -34.38
N LEU A 841 12.63 -16.36 -34.30
CA LEU A 841 12.28 -15.19 -35.08
C LEU A 841 12.08 -13.98 -34.17
N HIS A 842 12.92 -12.97 -34.33
CA HIS A 842 12.87 -11.74 -33.53
C HIS A 842 12.14 -10.65 -34.34
N PHE A 843 10.82 -10.57 -34.21
CA PHE A 843 10.03 -9.65 -35.06
C PHE A 843 9.91 -8.23 -34.50
N PHE A 844 10.35 -7.96 -33.25
CA PHE A 844 10.45 -6.60 -32.69
C PHE A 844 11.79 -5.88 -33.04
N GLU A 845 12.73 -6.54 -33.65
CA GLU A 845 13.96 -5.90 -34.13
C GLU A 845 13.70 -5.01 -35.37
N GLU A 846 14.63 -4.13 -35.72
CA GLU A 846 14.49 -3.19 -36.88
C GLU A 846 14.18 -3.89 -38.19
N LYS A 847 14.66 -5.12 -38.35
CA LYS A 847 14.33 -5.99 -39.49
C LYS A 847 13.63 -7.23 -38.98
N ALA A 848 12.32 -7.28 -39.13
CA ALA A 848 11.44 -8.33 -38.63
C ALA A 848 11.70 -9.75 -39.19
N VAL A 849 12.73 -10.00 -39.94
CA VAL A 849 12.93 -11.24 -40.73
C VAL A 849 14.26 -11.96 -40.45
N ASP A 850 14.99 -11.58 -39.43
CA ASP A 850 16.25 -12.26 -39.12
C ASP A 850 16.02 -13.59 -38.38
N ARG A 851 16.13 -14.70 -39.10
CA ARG A 851 16.23 -16.04 -38.51
C ARG A 851 17.57 -16.17 -37.82
N VAL A 852 17.57 -16.24 -36.55
CA VAL A 852 18.78 -16.13 -35.74
C VAL A 852 19.52 -17.45 -35.60
N TYR A 853 18.79 -18.59 -35.61
CA TYR A 853 19.42 -19.90 -35.40
C TYR A 853 18.69 -21.00 -36.15
N THR A 854 19.49 -21.88 -36.81
CA THR A 854 18.98 -23.09 -37.48
C THR A 854 19.63 -24.31 -36.84
N LEU A 855 18.80 -25.21 -36.32
CA LEU A 855 19.21 -26.45 -35.71
C LEU A 855 19.84 -27.37 -36.76
N THR A 856 20.96 -28.01 -36.40
CA THR A 856 21.59 -29.05 -37.23
C THR A 856 21.39 -30.43 -36.64
N GLY A 857 21.56 -31.49 -37.43
CA GLY A 857 21.49 -32.87 -36.92
C GLY A 857 22.48 -33.18 -35.78
N ALA A 858 23.59 -32.45 -35.70
CA ALA A 858 24.54 -32.55 -34.59
C ALA A 858 24.00 -32.01 -33.29
N ASP A 859 23.23 -30.92 -33.34
CA ASP A 859 22.63 -30.31 -32.15
C ASP A 859 21.57 -31.21 -31.51
N ILE A 860 20.87 -32.01 -32.32
CA ILE A 860 19.89 -33.00 -31.83
C ILE A 860 20.61 -34.19 -31.19
N ALA A 861 21.76 -34.58 -31.69
CA ALA A 861 22.50 -35.76 -31.22
C ALA A 861 23.12 -35.56 -29.80
N ASP A 862 23.54 -34.35 -29.48
CA ASP A 862 24.12 -34.03 -28.15
C ASP A 862 23.10 -33.89 -27.03
N PHE A 863 21.85 -33.64 -27.33
CA PHE A 863 20.78 -33.43 -26.37
C PHE A 863 20.54 -34.64 -25.43
N PRO A 864 20.50 -35.90 -25.93
CA PRO A 864 20.24 -37.04 -25.06
C PRO A 864 21.22 -37.21 -23.92
N GLU A 865 22.48 -36.86 -24.07
CA GLU A 865 23.50 -37.04 -23.06
C GLU A 865 23.37 -36.03 -21.91
N LYS A 866 22.98 -34.79 -22.21
CA LYS A 866 22.80 -33.74 -21.20
C LYS A 866 21.52 -33.92 -20.40
N VAL A 867 20.41 -34.21 -21.07
CA VAL A 867 19.14 -34.52 -20.41
C VAL A 867 19.29 -35.77 -19.54
N ARG A 868 20.01 -36.76 -20.03
CA ARG A 868 20.25 -38.01 -19.31
C ARG A 868 20.88 -37.79 -17.93
N LYS A 869 21.96 -37.00 -17.82
CA LYS A 869 22.67 -36.81 -16.58
C LYS A 869 21.82 -36.09 -15.53
N VAL A 870 21.16 -35.01 -15.90
CA VAL A 870 20.44 -34.17 -14.97
C VAL A 870 19.02 -34.70 -14.71
N VAL A 871 18.28 -35.03 -15.76
CA VAL A 871 16.86 -35.39 -15.61
C VAL A 871 16.72 -36.77 -14.99
N VAL A 872 17.50 -37.76 -15.44
CA VAL A 872 17.43 -39.14 -14.88
C VAL A 872 17.91 -39.15 -13.45
N GLU A 873 19.05 -38.52 -13.11
CA GLU A 873 19.55 -38.48 -11.76
C GLU A 873 18.59 -37.74 -10.80
N VAL A 874 18.12 -36.57 -11.18
CA VAL A 874 17.24 -35.78 -10.32
C VAL A 874 15.89 -36.46 -10.14
N LEU A 875 15.25 -36.93 -11.23
CA LEU A 875 13.92 -37.52 -11.15
C LEU A 875 13.93 -38.97 -10.58
N LYS A 876 14.97 -39.76 -10.86
CA LYS A 876 15.07 -41.11 -10.34
C LYS A 876 15.38 -41.11 -8.85
N ASN A 877 16.29 -40.24 -8.40
CA ASN A 877 16.70 -40.16 -7.01
C ASN A 877 15.85 -39.21 -6.19
N ASN A 878 14.97 -38.41 -6.84
CA ASN A 878 14.14 -37.42 -6.24
C ASN A 878 14.94 -36.37 -5.43
N ARG A 879 16.18 -36.11 -5.84
CA ARG A 879 17.13 -35.24 -5.17
C ARG A 879 17.40 -33.99 -5.98
N TYR A 880 17.05 -32.85 -5.43
CA TYR A 880 17.15 -31.53 -6.06
C TYR A 880 18.23 -30.70 -5.36
N THR A 881 19.42 -30.70 -5.92
CA THR A 881 20.56 -29.94 -5.40
C THR A 881 21.00 -28.88 -6.41
N VAL A 882 21.83 -27.96 -5.97
CA VAL A 882 22.57 -27.10 -6.89
C VAL A 882 23.59 -27.96 -7.64
N LEU A 883 23.75 -27.79 -8.93
CA LEU A 883 24.67 -28.57 -9.74
C LEU A 883 26.13 -28.39 -9.28
N GLU A 884 26.87 -29.47 -9.04
CA GLU A 884 28.30 -29.42 -8.75
C GLU A 884 29.08 -28.70 -9.85
N GLY A 885 29.91 -27.74 -9.46
CA GLY A 885 30.65 -26.85 -10.37
C GLY A 885 30.06 -25.47 -10.58
N LEU A 886 28.89 -25.18 -10.01
CA LEU A 886 28.35 -23.83 -9.87
C LEU A 886 28.98 -23.16 -8.66
N ASP A 887 30.29 -22.87 -8.68
CA ASP A 887 31.00 -22.18 -7.60
C ASP A 887 30.88 -20.66 -7.80
N CYS A 888 29.86 -20.07 -7.21
CA CYS A 888 29.60 -18.63 -7.29
C CYS A 888 30.63 -17.77 -6.51
N ASN A 889 31.52 -18.39 -5.73
CA ASN A 889 32.53 -17.70 -4.92
C ASN A 889 33.91 -17.63 -5.58
N LYS A 890 34.13 -18.25 -6.72
CA LYS A 890 35.38 -18.02 -7.44
C LYS A 890 35.30 -16.66 -8.11
N ALA A 891 36.18 -15.75 -7.67
CA ALA A 891 36.48 -14.53 -8.40
C ALA A 891 36.62 -14.85 -9.90
N PRO A 892 36.08 -14.01 -10.78
CA PRO A 892 36.03 -14.32 -12.19
C PRO A 892 37.45 -14.50 -12.74
N ASP A 893 37.91 -15.74 -12.75
CA ASP A 893 39.04 -16.07 -13.59
C ASP A 893 38.52 -15.97 -15.01
N LYS A 894 39.23 -15.25 -15.85
CA LYS A 894 38.84 -14.73 -17.16
C LYS A 894 38.51 -15.79 -18.23
N THR A 895 38.06 -16.97 -17.85
CA THR A 895 37.60 -18.01 -18.75
C THR A 895 36.09 -17.96 -18.92
N GLU A 896 35.61 -17.77 -20.13
CA GLU A 896 34.22 -17.49 -20.55
C GLU A 896 33.14 -18.42 -20.00
N LYS A 897 33.50 -19.58 -19.46
CA LYS A 897 32.52 -20.57 -18.94
C LYS A 897 31.86 -20.26 -17.60
N LEU A 898 32.55 -19.51 -16.73
CA LEU A 898 32.05 -19.18 -15.38
C LEU A 898 31.12 -17.96 -15.32
N LYS A 899 31.22 -17.05 -16.29
CA LYS A 899 30.42 -15.82 -16.28
C LYS A 899 28.91 -16.02 -16.35
N LYS A 900 28.40 -17.16 -16.80
CA LYS A 900 26.98 -17.36 -17.09
C LYS A 900 26.21 -18.13 -16.01
N THR A 901 26.91 -18.87 -15.17
CA THR A 901 26.33 -19.46 -13.97
C THR A 901 26.10 -18.42 -12.89
N GLU A 902 26.97 -17.39 -12.80
CA GLU A 902 26.75 -16.21 -11.93
C GLU A 902 25.46 -15.46 -12.30
N ASP A 903 25.10 -15.39 -13.60
CA ASP A 903 23.87 -14.72 -14.02
C ASP A 903 22.60 -15.46 -13.59
N ALA A 904 22.61 -16.78 -13.50
CA ALA A 904 21.45 -17.56 -13.08
C ALA A 904 21.09 -17.34 -11.60
N CYS A 905 22.10 -17.19 -10.73
CA CYS A 905 21.89 -16.88 -9.31
C CYS A 905 21.65 -15.38 -9.06
N LYS A 906 22.29 -14.50 -9.83
CA LYS A 906 22.17 -13.05 -9.67
C LYS A 906 20.73 -12.56 -9.79
N TYR A 907 19.96 -13.14 -10.67
CA TYR A 907 18.55 -12.80 -10.93
C TYR A 907 17.57 -13.86 -10.43
N CYS A 908 18.01 -14.74 -9.52
CA CYS A 908 17.14 -15.79 -8.98
C CYS A 908 16.20 -15.23 -7.94
N THR A 909 14.88 -15.39 -8.14
CA THR A 909 13.85 -14.97 -7.21
C THR A 909 13.85 -15.74 -5.90
N TYR A 910 14.51 -16.89 -5.87
CA TYR A 910 14.62 -17.76 -4.68
C TYR A 910 15.93 -17.60 -3.91
N LYS A 911 16.71 -16.56 -4.22
CA LYS A 911 18.03 -16.31 -3.61
C LYS A 911 17.95 -16.27 -2.10
N ASP A 912 16.95 -15.61 -1.52
CA ASP A 912 16.80 -15.43 -0.07
C ASP A 912 16.46 -16.72 0.69
N ILE A 913 15.93 -17.73 0.00
CA ILE A 913 15.60 -19.03 0.60
C ILE A 913 16.58 -20.13 0.22
N CYS A 914 17.44 -19.90 -0.76
CA CYS A 914 18.42 -20.88 -1.23
C CYS A 914 19.51 -21.17 -0.19
N ARG A 915 19.79 -20.27 0.74
CA ARG A 915 20.69 -20.38 1.92
C ARG A 915 22.07 -20.98 1.70
N GLU A 916 22.50 -21.19 0.50
CA GLU A 916 23.87 -21.60 0.26
C GLU A 916 24.77 -20.35 0.19
N GLU A 917 25.35 -19.95 1.32
CA GLU A 917 26.32 -18.83 1.40
C GLU A 917 27.45 -18.96 0.38
N LYS A 918 27.87 -20.17 0.07
CA LYS A 918 28.82 -20.44 -1.01
C LYS A 918 28.42 -19.86 -2.36
N TYR A 919 27.13 -19.65 -2.55
CA TYR A 919 26.56 -19.15 -3.81
C TYR A 919 26.05 -17.71 -3.72
N MET A 920 26.01 -17.11 -2.55
CA MET A 920 25.47 -15.75 -2.35
C MET A 920 26.52 -14.63 -2.43
N GLY A 921 27.80 -14.94 -2.51
CA GLY A 921 28.84 -13.94 -2.69
C GLY A 921 28.87 -12.85 -1.62
N VAL A 922 28.56 -13.18 -0.38
CA VAL A 922 28.65 -12.27 0.75
C VAL A 922 30.03 -12.45 1.40
N GLU A 923 30.92 -11.47 1.17
CA GLU A 923 32.00 -11.16 2.12
C GLU A 923 31.44 -10.26 3.22
#